data_b29fc7e1232cdd8aa01860926473a6b5
#
_entry.id   b29fc7e1232cdd8aa01860926473a6b5
#
_cell.length_a   1.000
_cell.length_b   1.000
_cell.length_c   1.000
_cell.angle_alpha   90.00
_cell.angle_beta   90.00
_cell.angle_gamma   90.00
#
_symmetry.space_group_name_H-M   'P 1'
#
loop_
_entity.id
_entity.type
_entity.pdbx_description
1 polymer ?
#
loop_
_entity_poly.entity_id
_entity_poly.type
_entity_poly.pdbx_seq_one_letter_code
_entity_poly.pdbx_strand_id
1 'polypeptide(L)'
;VTNRFSALLRQLRLRANMTQEQLEEHSGVSVRTIRRFETAAHANPGVSTVRRLADALRLSQEERDSLLAASIGSPASAAPVPRQLPASPGEFVGRQEELAALDRAVGAVSAASGGGGVGKTWTVLHWAHRNLHRFPDGQLFVDLRGFDPAGRPARPAEVVRGFLDALGVEPAAVPAGEDAQTALYRTLLADKRMLVVLDNARDSAQVVPLLPGSRGCTVLVTSRDRLAGLVAAHGAVPLPLGVLDDGEAWDVLSRRLGARLDAESTADLLSYCAGLPLALAVVAARAVLRPDVSLATLAAELRDVSTRLNALDTGDPAASVHTVLSWTCGALDDEQAAALALLGLNPGPDISVPAAAALVGAPGVSTALRALERVSVIEQHAPGRYRMHDLVKLFALDQAGHLPPGTQDAARRRLVEFYLHTAHAADVVLEPHRPPIELRTPPCTLPDPMTWFAAEHANLLAAQRLSAARHWHEATWQLAWSMNTFHSRRGLAHDRLTTWQTALEATATLPAARLRVLRLLGYACAGLGRHEEATTHLHEAVSLAESRNDLTEQGRVHQTLARAWELRGDQRRSYDHAVEALRVFRLLDRPVWIAEALNAAGWSAAVLGDHGTAREHCEAALALHREHDNPDGEADTLDSLGYLSHRTGDHDQAVDHYQRALTLFRHLDYTFEAAGTLERLGHPHLALGQHDQARAVWQEALVIYRSQQRTAEAQRVQAALDSVPSRS
;
A
#
# COMPACT_ATOMS: atom_id res chain seq x y z
N VAL A 1 -10.53 -14.65 62.12
CA VAL A 1 -11.73 -13.80 62.24
C VAL A 1 -12.91 -14.74 62.41
N THR A 2 -13.51 -14.76 63.59
CA THR A 2 -14.68 -15.60 63.87
C THR A 2 -15.90 -15.02 63.18
N ASN A 3 -16.62 -15.86 62.41
CA ASN A 3 -17.87 -15.50 61.73
C ASN A 3 -18.88 -14.93 62.75
N ARG A 4 -19.68 -13.93 62.40
CA ARG A 4 -20.71 -13.29 63.23
C ARG A 4 -21.67 -14.29 63.84
N PHE A 5 -22.03 -15.36 63.13
CA PHE A 5 -22.84 -16.47 63.66
C PHE A 5 -22.11 -17.24 64.75
N SER A 6 -20.82 -17.59 64.54
CA SER A 6 -20.01 -18.34 65.51
C SER A 6 -19.83 -17.58 66.82
N ALA A 7 -19.55 -16.28 66.75
CA ALA A 7 -19.42 -15.40 67.93
C ALA A 7 -20.75 -15.27 68.68
N LEU A 8 -21.85 -15.06 67.96
CA LEU A 8 -23.19 -14.92 68.49
C LEU A 8 -23.68 -16.23 69.18
N LEU A 9 -23.53 -17.35 68.49
CA LEU A 9 -23.91 -18.66 69.07
C LEU A 9 -23.15 -18.94 70.40
N ARG A 10 -21.86 -18.71 70.42
CA ARG A 10 -21.02 -18.87 71.61
C ARG A 10 -21.45 -17.96 72.70
N GLN A 11 -21.72 -16.69 72.43
CA GLN A 11 -22.19 -15.68 73.42
C GLN A 11 -23.53 -16.08 73.97
N LEU A 12 -24.49 -16.49 73.21
CA LEU A 12 -25.83 -16.91 73.63
C LEU A 12 -25.77 -18.17 74.51
N ARG A 13 -24.93 -19.15 74.16
CA ARG A 13 -24.74 -20.36 74.98
C ARG A 13 -24.11 -20.04 76.29
N LEU A 14 -23.07 -19.22 76.38
CA LEU A 14 -22.42 -18.83 77.62
C LEU A 14 -23.38 -18.03 78.52
N ARG A 15 -24.21 -17.13 77.94
CA ARG A 15 -25.24 -16.39 78.65
C ARG A 15 -26.33 -17.34 79.23
N ALA A 16 -26.68 -18.40 78.52
CA ALA A 16 -27.59 -19.44 79.02
C ALA A 16 -26.95 -20.38 80.03
N ASN A 17 -25.68 -20.14 80.43
CA ASN A 17 -24.88 -20.94 81.32
C ASN A 17 -24.83 -22.42 81.02
N MET A 18 -24.80 -22.80 79.69
CA MET A 18 -24.76 -24.15 79.16
C MET A 18 -23.37 -24.55 78.67
N THR A 19 -22.98 -25.82 78.96
CA THR A 19 -21.83 -26.44 78.30
C THR A 19 -22.19 -26.86 76.86
N GLN A 20 -21.22 -27.21 76.05
CA GLN A 20 -21.49 -27.70 74.63
C GLN A 20 -22.23 -29.04 74.70
N GLU A 21 -21.95 -29.91 75.72
CA GLU A 21 -22.60 -31.20 75.98
C GLU A 21 -24.06 -31.00 76.38
N GLN A 22 -24.35 -30.02 77.28
CA GLN A 22 -25.71 -29.68 77.64
C GLN A 22 -26.52 -29.10 76.48
N LEU A 23 -25.89 -28.32 75.62
CA LEU A 23 -26.54 -27.83 74.38
C LEU A 23 -26.81 -28.97 73.37
N GLU A 24 -25.95 -30.00 73.28
CA GLU A 24 -26.24 -31.22 72.54
C GLU A 24 -27.46 -31.94 73.05
N GLU A 25 -27.54 -32.19 74.39
CA GLU A 25 -28.63 -32.90 75.05
C GLU A 25 -29.98 -32.23 74.76
N HIS A 26 -30.03 -30.90 74.76
CA HIS A 26 -31.29 -30.17 74.61
C HIS A 26 -31.62 -29.87 73.13
N SER A 27 -30.61 -29.71 72.27
CA SER A 27 -30.83 -29.39 70.87
C SER A 27 -30.82 -30.60 69.92
N GLY A 28 -30.24 -31.75 70.40
CA GLY A 28 -29.96 -32.91 69.54
C GLY A 28 -28.95 -32.64 68.40
N VAL A 29 -28.14 -31.58 68.52
CA VAL A 29 -27.04 -31.23 67.61
C VAL A 29 -25.75 -31.68 68.25
N SER A 30 -24.94 -32.55 67.63
CA SER A 30 -23.76 -33.13 68.24
C SER A 30 -22.73 -32.07 68.72
N VAL A 31 -22.05 -32.33 69.86
CA VAL A 31 -20.97 -31.49 70.40
C VAL A 31 -19.94 -31.15 69.33
N ARG A 32 -19.59 -32.13 68.51
CA ARG A 32 -18.65 -31.90 67.39
C ARG A 32 -19.15 -30.84 66.40
N THR A 33 -20.45 -30.85 66.12
CA THR A 33 -21.08 -29.86 65.21
C THR A 33 -21.17 -28.49 65.88
N ILE A 34 -21.57 -28.44 67.17
CA ILE A 34 -21.64 -27.21 67.98
C ILE A 34 -20.26 -26.57 68.07
N ARG A 35 -19.22 -27.34 68.40
CA ARG A 35 -17.83 -26.89 68.42
C ARG A 35 -17.38 -26.34 67.08
N ARG A 36 -17.71 -27.03 65.99
CA ARG A 36 -17.41 -26.54 64.62
C ARG A 36 -18.12 -25.23 64.34
N PHE A 37 -19.35 -25.09 64.74
CA PHE A 37 -20.11 -23.83 64.57
C PHE A 37 -19.57 -22.66 65.41
N GLU A 38 -19.00 -22.92 66.56
CA GLU A 38 -18.43 -21.88 67.44
C GLU A 38 -16.98 -21.52 67.08
N THR A 39 -16.25 -22.35 66.31
CA THR A 39 -14.82 -22.17 66.00
C THR A 39 -14.53 -21.91 64.55
N ALA A 40 -15.41 -22.31 63.61
CA ALA A 40 -15.14 -22.20 62.16
C ALA A 40 -15.35 -20.80 61.61
N ALA A 41 -14.44 -20.35 60.80
CA ALA A 41 -14.53 -19.05 60.06
C ALA A 41 -15.70 -19.01 59.07
N HIS A 42 -16.15 -20.18 58.60
CA HIS A 42 -17.25 -20.34 57.63
C HIS A 42 -18.19 -21.44 58.11
N ALA A 43 -19.08 -21.12 59.06
CA ALA A 43 -20.15 -22.04 59.48
C ALA A 43 -21.46 -21.63 58.80
N ASN A 44 -21.96 -22.50 57.86
CA ASN A 44 -23.29 -22.36 57.24
C ASN A 44 -24.22 -23.41 57.81
N PRO A 45 -24.81 -23.22 59.00
CA PRO A 45 -25.76 -24.18 59.54
C PRO A 45 -27.09 -24.06 58.80
N GLY A 46 -27.70 -25.18 58.49
CA GLY A 46 -29.06 -25.22 57.94
C GLY A 46 -30.08 -24.58 58.88
N VAL A 47 -31.08 -23.89 58.35
CA VAL A 47 -32.14 -23.19 59.10
C VAL A 47 -32.80 -24.06 60.18
N SER A 48 -33.00 -25.34 59.89
CA SER A 48 -33.53 -26.30 60.88
C SER A 48 -32.61 -26.51 62.07
N THR A 49 -31.27 -26.51 61.84
CA THR A 49 -30.27 -26.68 62.90
C THR A 49 -30.19 -25.41 63.75
N VAL A 50 -30.28 -24.23 63.14
CA VAL A 50 -30.31 -22.93 63.83
C VAL A 50 -31.54 -22.83 64.74
N ARG A 51 -32.72 -23.26 64.24
CA ARG A 51 -33.95 -23.27 65.04
C ARG A 51 -33.83 -24.19 66.25
N ARG A 52 -33.32 -25.40 66.11
CA ARG A 52 -33.09 -26.33 67.23
C ARG A 52 -32.14 -25.79 68.28
N LEU A 53 -31.08 -25.13 67.90
CA LEU A 53 -30.14 -24.45 68.79
C LEU A 53 -30.82 -23.28 69.51
N ALA A 54 -31.63 -22.48 68.76
CA ALA A 54 -32.38 -21.35 69.36
C ALA A 54 -33.43 -21.80 70.34
N ASP A 55 -34.12 -22.96 70.07
CA ASP A 55 -35.12 -23.53 71.02
C ASP A 55 -34.44 -24.05 72.27
N ALA A 56 -33.32 -24.77 72.16
CA ALA A 56 -32.56 -25.32 73.24
C ALA A 56 -32.01 -24.23 74.16
N LEU A 57 -31.59 -23.11 73.58
CA LEU A 57 -31.11 -21.91 74.34
C LEU A 57 -32.24 -21.01 74.88
N ARG A 58 -33.52 -21.37 74.64
CA ARG A 58 -34.72 -20.62 75.00
C ARG A 58 -34.63 -19.13 74.67
N LEU A 59 -34.21 -18.82 73.43
CA LEU A 59 -34.01 -17.46 72.95
C LEU A 59 -35.33 -16.72 72.71
N SER A 60 -35.34 -15.41 72.99
CA SER A 60 -36.45 -14.56 72.63
C SER A 60 -36.63 -14.52 71.10
N GLN A 61 -37.81 -14.06 70.64
CA GLN A 61 -38.06 -13.94 69.20
C GLN A 61 -37.03 -13.07 68.51
N GLU A 62 -36.64 -11.95 69.08
CA GLU A 62 -35.66 -11.02 68.56
C GLU A 62 -34.24 -11.63 68.46
N GLU A 63 -33.88 -12.47 69.47
CA GLU A 63 -32.62 -13.20 69.51
C GLU A 63 -32.59 -14.35 68.48
N ARG A 64 -33.75 -15.04 68.28
CA ARG A 64 -33.93 -16.04 67.25
C ARG A 64 -33.74 -15.48 65.86
N ASP A 65 -34.36 -14.32 65.56
CA ASP A 65 -34.26 -13.63 64.31
C ASP A 65 -32.83 -13.14 64.08
N SER A 66 -32.14 -12.66 65.11
CA SER A 66 -30.76 -12.24 65.09
C SER A 66 -29.79 -13.41 64.78
N LEU A 67 -30.01 -14.58 65.42
CA LEU A 67 -29.22 -15.79 65.22
C LEU A 67 -29.45 -16.38 63.81
N LEU A 68 -30.70 -16.37 63.34
CA LEU A 68 -31.09 -16.74 61.96
C LEU A 68 -30.48 -15.81 60.94
N ALA A 69 -30.58 -14.51 61.17
CA ALA A 69 -29.96 -13.51 60.25
C ALA A 69 -28.43 -13.66 60.18
N ALA A 70 -27.79 -14.00 61.29
CA ALA A 70 -26.35 -14.27 61.34
C ALA A 70 -25.95 -15.59 60.67
N SER A 71 -26.87 -16.58 60.56
CA SER A 71 -26.67 -17.88 59.93
C SER A 71 -26.87 -17.82 58.42
N ILE A 72 -27.78 -16.98 57.93
CA ILE A 72 -27.92 -16.59 56.53
C ILE A 72 -26.85 -15.53 56.34
N GLY A 73 -25.66 -15.94 55.97
CA GLY A 73 -24.53 -15.00 55.81
C GLY A 73 -24.98 -13.69 55.15
N SER A 74 -24.44 -12.57 55.59
CA SER A 74 -24.61 -11.30 54.85
C SER A 74 -24.52 -11.59 53.34
N PRO A 75 -25.40 -11.04 52.46
CA PRO A 75 -25.26 -11.23 51.08
C PRO A 75 -23.80 -11.00 50.72
N ALA A 76 -23.14 -12.01 50.14
CA ALA A 76 -21.72 -11.94 49.78
C ALA A 76 -21.50 -10.53 49.19
N SER A 77 -20.54 -9.78 49.74
CA SER A 77 -20.16 -8.48 49.17
C SER A 77 -20.10 -8.70 47.68
N ALA A 78 -20.96 -8.03 46.91
CA ALA A 78 -21.07 -8.24 45.48
C ALA A 78 -19.65 -8.28 44.93
N ALA A 79 -19.28 -9.38 44.23
CA ALA A 79 -17.93 -9.57 43.73
C ALA A 79 -17.54 -8.27 43.03
N PRO A 80 -16.38 -7.70 43.29
CA PRO A 80 -16.02 -6.38 42.75
C PRO A 80 -16.13 -6.45 41.22
N VAL A 81 -16.87 -5.51 40.64
CA VAL A 81 -16.99 -5.40 39.17
C VAL A 81 -15.61 -5.01 38.66
N PRO A 82 -14.95 -5.86 37.83
CA PRO A 82 -13.59 -5.55 37.36
C PRO A 82 -13.60 -4.33 36.44
N ARG A 83 -12.63 -3.41 36.66
CA ARG A 83 -12.44 -2.18 35.88
C ARG A 83 -10.97 -2.01 35.57
N GLN A 84 -10.46 -2.81 34.64
CA GLN A 84 -9.03 -2.96 34.39
C GLN A 84 -8.49 -2.15 33.22
N LEU A 85 -9.34 -1.42 32.47
CA LEU A 85 -8.88 -0.65 31.32
C LEU A 85 -7.83 0.39 31.72
N PRO A 86 -6.70 0.49 30.98
CA PRO A 86 -5.79 1.63 31.07
C PRO A 86 -6.51 2.95 30.80
N ALA A 87 -5.88 4.07 31.15
CA ALA A 87 -6.43 5.40 30.89
C ALA A 87 -6.76 5.60 29.40
N SER A 88 -7.86 6.30 29.14
CA SER A 88 -8.21 6.71 27.76
C SER A 88 -7.16 7.66 27.21
N PRO A 89 -6.77 7.54 25.92
CA PRO A 89 -5.99 8.59 25.29
C PRO A 89 -6.72 9.92 25.41
N GLY A 90 -6.01 10.97 25.87
CA GLY A 90 -6.60 12.27 26.13
C GLY A 90 -7.12 12.96 24.87
N GLU A 91 -6.37 12.83 23.76
CA GLU A 91 -6.75 13.35 22.45
C GLU A 91 -6.73 12.20 21.44
N PHE A 92 -7.87 11.97 20.80
CA PHE A 92 -8.01 10.99 19.76
C PHE A 92 -8.61 11.66 18.51
N VAL A 93 -8.03 11.35 17.35
CA VAL A 93 -8.39 11.96 16.05
C VAL A 93 -8.63 10.88 15.03
N GLY A 94 -9.63 11.09 14.16
CA GLY A 94 -9.90 10.23 13.01
C GLY A 94 -10.51 8.87 13.36
N ARG A 95 -10.31 7.90 12.48
CA ARG A 95 -10.75 6.50 12.65
C ARG A 95 -12.27 6.33 12.76
N GLN A 96 -13.05 7.22 12.13
CA GLN A 96 -14.51 7.18 12.27
C GLN A 96 -15.12 5.88 11.71
N GLU A 97 -14.57 5.37 10.61
CA GLU A 97 -15.03 4.13 9.98
C GLU A 97 -14.76 2.91 10.87
N GLU A 98 -13.55 2.85 11.45
CA GLU A 98 -13.15 1.77 12.34
C GLU A 98 -13.93 1.80 13.66
N LEU A 99 -14.15 2.98 14.24
CA LEU A 99 -14.99 3.14 15.41
C LEU A 99 -16.44 2.70 15.13
N ALA A 100 -16.99 3.07 13.99
CA ALA A 100 -18.32 2.62 13.56
C ALA A 100 -18.37 1.10 13.29
N ALA A 101 -17.30 0.51 12.79
CA ALA A 101 -17.19 -0.94 12.64
C ALA A 101 -17.20 -1.66 13.98
N LEU A 102 -16.49 -1.14 15.00
CA LEU A 102 -16.53 -1.66 16.37
C LEU A 102 -17.93 -1.52 17.01
N ASP A 103 -18.65 -0.43 16.73
CA ASP A 103 -20.03 -0.25 17.21
C ASP A 103 -20.99 -1.32 16.66
N ARG A 104 -20.79 -1.75 15.41
CA ARG A 104 -21.55 -2.84 14.79
C ARG A 104 -21.17 -4.23 15.29
N ALA A 105 -19.95 -4.38 15.82
CA ALA A 105 -19.38 -5.66 16.26
C ALA A 105 -19.58 -5.95 17.76
N VAL A 106 -20.41 -5.19 18.45
CA VAL A 106 -20.73 -5.43 19.89
C VAL A 106 -21.34 -6.84 20.05
N GLY A 107 -20.82 -7.57 21.04
CA GLY A 107 -21.19 -8.98 21.27
C GLY A 107 -20.44 -9.99 20.39
N ALA A 108 -19.44 -9.53 19.65
CA ALA A 108 -18.55 -10.36 18.85
C ALA A 108 -17.08 -10.23 19.28
N VAL A 109 -16.21 -11.01 18.65
CA VAL A 109 -14.76 -10.86 18.72
C VAL A 109 -14.34 -9.95 17.58
N SER A 110 -13.60 -8.87 17.85
CA SER A 110 -13.02 -7.99 16.84
C SER A 110 -11.50 -8.06 16.90
N ALA A 111 -10.85 -8.22 15.76
CA ALA A 111 -9.41 -8.34 15.61
C ALA A 111 -8.83 -7.09 14.93
N ALA A 112 -8.36 -6.12 15.73
CA ALA A 112 -7.67 -4.92 15.24
C ALA A 112 -6.22 -5.28 14.88
N SER A 113 -5.92 -5.31 13.59
CA SER A 113 -4.60 -5.69 13.05
C SER A 113 -3.94 -4.55 12.28
N GLY A 114 -2.61 -4.57 12.16
CA GLY A 114 -1.85 -3.56 11.41
C GLY A 114 -0.43 -3.38 11.92
N GLY A 115 0.37 -2.56 11.24
CA GLY A 115 1.77 -2.30 11.54
C GLY A 115 2.03 -1.73 12.93
N GLY A 116 3.30 -1.73 13.33
CA GLY A 116 3.72 -1.07 14.56
C GLY A 116 3.48 0.44 14.49
N GLY A 117 2.97 1.05 15.56
CA GLY A 117 2.78 2.51 15.64
C GLY A 117 1.54 3.06 14.94
N VAL A 118 0.67 2.24 14.33
CA VAL A 118 -0.56 2.70 13.65
C VAL A 118 -1.73 3.04 14.61
N GLY A 119 -1.55 2.87 15.92
CA GLY A 119 -2.53 3.30 16.91
C GLY A 119 -3.59 2.28 17.30
N LYS A 120 -3.38 0.96 17.10
CA LYS A 120 -4.34 -0.11 17.42
C LYS A 120 -4.86 -0.05 18.85
N THR A 121 -3.95 -0.09 19.82
CA THR A 121 -4.28 -0.05 21.25
C THR A 121 -5.08 1.21 21.59
N TRP A 122 -4.69 2.37 21.04
CA TRP A 122 -5.37 3.65 21.28
C TRP A 122 -6.77 3.68 20.69
N THR A 123 -6.98 3.12 19.49
CA THR A 123 -8.31 3.02 18.86
C THR A 123 -9.24 2.16 19.71
N VAL A 124 -8.76 0.99 20.15
CA VAL A 124 -9.53 0.06 20.98
C VAL A 124 -9.86 0.66 22.35
N LEU A 125 -8.89 1.29 23.03
CA LEU A 125 -9.10 1.94 24.32
C LEU A 125 -10.04 3.14 24.20
N HIS A 126 -9.89 3.96 23.16
CA HIS A 126 -10.79 5.10 22.94
C HIS A 126 -12.24 4.63 22.76
N TRP A 127 -12.45 3.61 21.92
CA TRP A 127 -13.77 3.02 21.73
C TRP A 127 -14.32 2.42 23.04
N ALA A 128 -13.48 1.66 23.77
CA ALA A 128 -13.85 1.01 25.02
C ALA A 128 -14.36 2.03 26.05
N HIS A 129 -13.62 3.11 26.25
CA HIS A 129 -14.02 4.16 27.21
C HIS A 129 -15.33 4.88 26.84
N ARG A 130 -15.59 5.10 25.55
CA ARG A 130 -16.87 5.68 25.08
C ARG A 130 -18.06 4.76 25.28
N ASN A 131 -17.83 3.45 25.40
CA ASN A 131 -18.85 2.42 25.41
C ASN A 131 -18.98 1.68 26.75
N LEU A 132 -18.37 2.18 27.84
CA LEU A 132 -18.42 1.55 29.18
C LEU A 132 -19.85 1.24 29.66
N HIS A 133 -20.81 2.09 29.32
CA HIS A 133 -22.22 1.94 29.67
C HIS A 133 -22.87 0.66 29.09
N ARG A 134 -22.29 0.08 28.05
CA ARG A 134 -22.76 -1.19 27.43
C ARG A 134 -22.32 -2.43 28.22
N PHE A 135 -21.34 -2.30 29.13
CA PHE A 135 -20.69 -3.38 29.86
C PHE A 135 -20.81 -3.23 31.36
N PRO A 136 -22.05 -3.37 31.90
CA PRO A 136 -22.33 -3.12 33.32
C PRO A 136 -21.62 -4.09 34.27
N ASP A 137 -21.31 -5.32 33.79
CA ASP A 137 -20.64 -6.36 34.58
C ASP A 137 -19.12 -6.22 34.64
N GLY A 138 -18.55 -5.22 33.91
CA GLY A 138 -17.15 -4.84 34.02
C GLY A 138 -16.31 -4.98 32.76
N GLN A 139 -15.01 -4.69 32.91
CA GLN A 139 -14.02 -4.74 31.87
C GLN A 139 -12.76 -5.46 32.35
N LEU A 140 -12.30 -6.42 31.53
CA LEU A 140 -11.01 -7.10 31.70
C LEU A 140 -10.02 -6.57 30.66
N PHE A 141 -8.79 -6.35 31.07
CA PHE A 141 -7.71 -5.92 30.18
C PHE A 141 -6.45 -6.73 30.49
N VAL A 142 -5.73 -7.11 29.42
CA VAL A 142 -4.41 -7.71 29.54
C VAL A 142 -3.54 -7.34 28.33
N ASP A 143 -2.28 -6.99 28.60
CA ASP A 143 -1.22 -6.98 27.58
C ASP A 143 -0.64 -8.39 27.46
N LEU A 144 -0.85 -9.00 26.29
CA LEU A 144 -0.39 -10.36 26.00
C LEU A 144 1.11 -10.43 25.63
N ARG A 145 1.78 -9.29 25.52
CA ARG A 145 3.23 -9.16 25.25
C ARG A 145 3.70 -9.98 24.04
N GLY A 146 2.86 -10.05 23.00
CA GLY A 146 3.13 -10.88 21.83
C GLY A 146 4.35 -10.46 21.02
N PHE A 147 4.68 -9.17 21.05
CA PHE A 147 5.78 -8.54 20.34
C PHE A 147 6.69 -7.72 21.27
N ASP A 148 6.83 -8.11 22.51
CA ASP A 148 7.73 -7.50 23.47
C ASP A 148 9.12 -8.17 23.41
N PRO A 149 10.22 -7.44 23.13
CA PRO A 149 11.56 -8.01 22.99
C PRO A 149 12.15 -8.47 24.31
N ALA A 150 11.78 -7.84 25.42
CA ALA A 150 12.29 -8.15 26.76
C ALA A 150 11.48 -9.24 27.45
N GLY A 151 10.28 -9.55 26.94
CA GLY A 151 9.31 -10.42 27.58
C GLY A 151 9.02 -11.70 26.82
N ARG A 152 8.76 -12.77 27.55
CA ARG A 152 8.08 -13.92 26.97
C ARG A 152 6.59 -13.58 26.81
N PRO A 153 5.95 -13.95 25.68
CA PRO A 153 4.51 -13.79 25.53
C PRO A 153 3.76 -14.34 26.73
N ALA A 154 2.73 -13.64 27.19
CA ALA A 154 1.92 -14.08 28.32
C ALA A 154 1.29 -15.45 28.02
N ARG A 155 1.42 -16.38 28.96
CA ARG A 155 0.81 -17.72 28.80
C ARG A 155 -0.69 -17.62 29.05
N PRO A 156 -1.54 -18.18 28.17
CA PRO A 156 -3.00 -18.11 28.32
C PRO A 156 -3.49 -18.53 29.70
N ALA A 157 -2.90 -19.59 30.30
CA ALA A 157 -3.27 -20.06 31.63
C ALA A 157 -2.99 -19.02 32.75
N GLU A 158 -1.91 -18.26 32.65
CA GLU A 158 -1.59 -17.18 33.59
C GLU A 158 -2.62 -16.04 33.48
N VAL A 159 -3.02 -15.71 32.24
CA VAL A 159 -4.04 -14.68 31.95
C VAL A 159 -5.41 -15.12 32.48
N VAL A 160 -5.83 -16.36 32.21
CA VAL A 160 -7.10 -16.90 32.73
C VAL A 160 -7.13 -16.86 34.24
N ARG A 161 -6.03 -17.23 34.92
CA ARG A 161 -5.94 -17.15 36.38
C ARG A 161 -6.11 -15.72 36.87
N GLY A 162 -5.45 -14.73 36.24
CA GLY A 162 -5.63 -13.32 36.58
C GLY A 162 -7.06 -12.84 36.35
N PHE A 163 -7.74 -13.31 35.32
CA PHE A 163 -9.15 -12.97 35.11
C PHE A 163 -10.08 -13.63 36.12
N LEU A 164 -9.81 -14.88 36.55
CA LEU A 164 -10.57 -15.53 37.63
C LEU A 164 -10.44 -14.77 38.97
N ASP A 165 -9.23 -14.33 39.26
CA ASP A 165 -8.98 -13.48 40.47
C ASP A 165 -9.76 -12.16 40.37
N ALA A 166 -9.70 -11.46 39.24
CA ALA A 166 -10.45 -10.21 39.01
C ALA A 166 -11.99 -10.42 39.09
N LEU A 167 -12.48 -11.60 38.74
CA LEU A 167 -13.90 -11.99 38.88
C LEU A 167 -14.28 -12.41 40.32
N GLY A 168 -13.35 -12.38 41.26
CA GLY A 168 -13.59 -12.66 42.68
C GLY A 168 -13.56 -14.16 43.00
N VAL A 169 -12.92 -15.00 42.18
CA VAL A 169 -12.75 -16.43 42.51
C VAL A 169 -11.66 -16.58 43.57
N GLU A 170 -12.00 -17.17 44.70
CA GLU A 170 -11.04 -17.48 45.76
C GLU A 170 -9.89 -18.38 45.22
N PRO A 171 -8.62 -18.11 45.55
CA PRO A 171 -7.49 -18.92 45.06
C PRO A 171 -7.62 -20.43 45.32
N ALA A 172 -8.27 -20.81 46.45
CA ALA A 172 -8.53 -22.20 46.80
C ALA A 172 -9.63 -22.87 45.92
N ALA A 173 -10.45 -22.10 45.23
CA ALA A 173 -11.52 -22.55 44.34
C ALA A 173 -11.07 -22.66 42.87
N VAL A 174 -9.87 -22.16 42.51
CA VAL A 174 -9.33 -22.24 41.18
C VAL A 174 -8.84 -23.66 40.90
N PRO A 175 -9.34 -24.34 39.86
CA PRO A 175 -8.89 -25.70 39.49
C PRO A 175 -7.39 -25.74 39.14
N ALA A 176 -6.75 -26.89 39.36
CA ALA A 176 -5.33 -27.06 39.06
C ALA A 176 -5.03 -27.17 37.54
N GLY A 177 -5.98 -27.70 36.75
CA GLY A 177 -5.78 -27.90 35.30
C GLY A 177 -6.16 -26.67 34.46
N GLU A 178 -5.38 -26.38 33.43
CA GLU A 178 -5.57 -25.21 32.54
C GLU A 178 -6.94 -25.25 31.83
N ASP A 179 -7.36 -26.42 31.33
CA ASP A 179 -8.67 -26.58 30.66
C ASP A 179 -9.83 -26.35 31.64
N ALA A 180 -9.70 -26.82 32.89
CA ALA A 180 -10.70 -26.59 33.90
C ALA A 180 -10.79 -25.14 34.33
N GLN A 181 -9.66 -24.41 34.38
CA GLN A 181 -9.63 -22.97 34.60
C GLN A 181 -10.35 -22.21 33.48
N THR A 182 -10.08 -22.57 32.23
CA THR A 182 -10.75 -21.98 31.05
C THR A 182 -12.26 -22.28 31.06
N ALA A 183 -12.67 -23.49 31.43
CA ALA A 183 -14.08 -23.84 31.57
C ALA A 183 -14.77 -23.05 32.68
N LEU A 184 -14.12 -22.86 33.83
CA LEU A 184 -14.62 -22.03 34.93
C LEU A 184 -14.77 -20.56 34.50
N TYR A 185 -13.75 -20.00 33.83
CA TYR A 185 -13.79 -18.66 33.28
C TYR A 185 -14.98 -18.46 32.34
N ARG A 186 -15.19 -19.36 31.37
CA ARG A 186 -16.33 -19.32 30.45
C ARG A 186 -17.67 -19.41 31.19
N THR A 187 -17.76 -20.26 32.21
CA THR A 187 -18.97 -20.40 33.04
C THR A 187 -19.31 -19.08 33.78
N LEU A 188 -18.31 -18.42 34.32
CA LEU A 188 -18.50 -17.15 35.03
C LEU A 188 -18.91 -15.99 34.11
N LEU A 189 -18.56 -16.07 32.83
CA LEU A 189 -18.91 -15.06 31.82
C LEU A 189 -20.21 -15.36 31.06
N ALA A 190 -20.79 -16.54 31.23
CA ALA A 190 -21.91 -17.02 30.40
C ALA A 190 -23.09 -16.04 30.34
N ASP A 191 -23.47 -15.46 31.48
CA ASP A 191 -24.62 -14.55 31.62
C ASP A 191 -24.21 -13.09 31.83
N LYS A 192 -22.92 -12.75 31.61
CA LYS A 192 -22.39 -11.39 31.83
C LYS A 192 -22.32 -10.60 30.54
N ARG A 193 -22.45 -9.28 30.70
CA ARG A 193 -22.21 -8.28 29.67
C ARG A 193 -20.91 -7.54 29.97
N MET A 194 -19.80 -8.13 29.54
CA MET A 194 -18.45 -7.65 29.82
C MET A 194 -17.69 -7.32 28.55
N LEU A 195 -16.74 -6.42 28.70
CA LEU A 195 -15.72 -6.15 27.68
C LEU A 195 -14.41 -6.86 28.07
N VAL A 196 -13.83 -7.59 27.13
CA VAL A 196 -12.51 -8.21 27.29
C VAL A 196 -11.58 -7.60 26.25
N VAL A 197 -10.52 -6.94 26.67
CA VAL A 197 -9.50 -6.36 25.81
C VAL A 197 -8.21 -7.16 25.94
N LEU A 198 -7.80 -7.76 24.83
CA LEU A 198 -6.59 -8.57 24.69
C LEU A 198 -5.60 -7.80 23.81
N ASP A 199 -4.73 -7.03 24.44
CA ASP A 199 -3.81 -6.15 23.74
C ASP A 199 -2.52 -6.87 23.35
N ASN A 200 -1.95 -6.53 22.19
CA ASN A 200 -0.66 -7.01 21.71
C ASN A 200 -0.55 -8.55 21.63
N ALA A 201 -1.56 -9.20 21.07
CA ALA A 201 -1.56 -10.64 20.85
C ALA A 201 -0.52 -11.07 19.81
N ARG A 202 0.18 -12.19 20.06
CA ARG A 202 1.17 -12.76 19.15
C ARG A 202 0.51 -13.48 17.95
N ASP A 203 -0.45 -14.35 18.25
CA ASP A 203 -1.12 -15.20 17.28
C ASP A 203 -2.50 -15.65 17.78
N SER A 204 -3.26 -16.34 16.94
CA SER A 204 -4.59 -16.84 17.27
C SER A 204 -4.56 -17.88 18.40
N ALA A 205 -3.51 -18.70 18.53
CA ALA A 205 -3.41 -19.72 19.56
C ALA A 205 -3.32 -19.13 20.98
N GLN A 206 -2.69 -17.95 21.10
CA GLN A 206 -2.65 -17.23 22.38
C GLN A 206 -4.03 -16.68 22.78
N VAL A 207 -4.86 -16.30 21.81
CA VAL A 207 -6.18 -15.66 22.06
C VAL A 207 -7.29 -16.68 22.35
N VAL A 208 -7.33 -17.78 21.64
CA VAL A 208 -8.46 -18.76 21.67
C VAL A 208 -8.84 -19.23 23.07
N PRO A 209 -7.91 -19.56 24.00
CA PRO A 209 -8.26 -19.94 25.37
C PRO A 209 -8.93 -18.84 26.20
N LEU A 210 -8.72 -17.55 25.79
CA LEU A 210 -9.22 -16.36 26.48
C LEU A 210 -10.60 -15.91 26.00
N LEU A 211 -11.16 -16.58 24.97
CA LEU A 211 -12.47 -16.24 24.44
C LEU A 211 -13.58 -16.70 25.37
N PRO A 212 -14.52 -15.80 25.75
CA PRO A 212 -15.73 -16.18 26.46
C PRO A 212 -16.64 -17.04 25.59
N GLY A 213 -17.42 -17.92 26.19
CA GLY A 213 -18.39 -18.79 25.50
C GLY A 213 -19.73 -18.11 25.19
N SER A 214 -19.91 -16.82 25.53
CA SER A 214 -21.19 -16.10 25.47
C SER A 214 -21.14 -14.91 24.54
N ARG A 215 -22.23 -14.66 23.81
CA ARG A 215 -22.44 -13.46 22.98
C ARG A 215 -22.77 -12.20 23.81
N GLY A 216 -22.94 -12.33 25.13
CA GLY A 216 -23.09 -11.20 26.04
C GLY A 216 -21.81 -10.38 26.17
N CYS A 217 -20.66 -11.02 25.96
CA CYS A 217 -19.35 -10.38 26.05
C CYS A 217 -18.85 -9.90 24.69
N THR A 218 -18.18 -8.74 24.69
CA THR A 218 -17.43 -8.23 23.51
C THR A 218 -15.96 -8.45 23.77
N VAL A 219 -15.25 -8.97 22.76
CA VAL A 219 -13.80 -9.17 22.84
C VAL A 219 -13.10 -8.30 21.79
N LEU A 220 -12.18 -7.47 22.22
CA LEU A 220 -11.33 -6.67 21.35
C LEU A 220 -9.90 -7.18 21.45
N VAL A 221 -9.36 -7.58 20.31
CA VAL A 221 -7.98 -8.09 20.22
C VAL A 221 -7.17 -7.12 19.39
N THR A 222 -5.99 -6.71 19.85
CA THR A 222 -5.04 -6.00 19.02
C THR A 222 -3.85 -6.91 18.71
N SER A 223 -3.35 -6.84 17.49
CA SER A 223 -2.18 -7.62 17.08
C SER A 223 -1.45 -6.95 15.91
N ARG A 224 -0.16 -7.28 15.74
CA ARG A 224 0.58 -7.01 14.48
C ARG A 224 0.36 -8.11 13.46
N ASP A 225 -0.05 -9.32 13.91
CA ASP A 225 -0.50 -10.42 13.08
C ASP A 225 -1.95 -10.20 12.62
N ARG A 226 -2.30 -10.60 11.41
CA ARG A 226 -3.67 -10.50 10.86
C ARG A 226 -4.67 -11.45 11.53
N LEU A 227 -4.22 -12.35 12.42
CA LEU A 227 -5.03 -13.29 13.17
C LEU A 227 -6.02 -14.10 12.31
N ALA A 228 -5.57 -14.53 11.13
CA ALA A 228 -6.42 -15.21 10.14
C ALA A 228 -7.12 -16.46 10.73
N GLY A 229 -6.47 -17.18 11.65
CA GLY A 229 -7.06 -18.32 12.35
C GLY A 229 -8.25 -17.93 13.23
N LEU A 230 -8.19 -16.74 13.86
CA LEU A 230 -9.29 -16.22 14.68
C LEU A 230 -10.50 -15.83 13.82
N VAL A 231 -10.24 -15.22 12.66
CA VAL A 231 -11.28 -14.87 11.68
C VAL A 231 -11.94 -16.12 11.12
N ALA A 232 -11.14 -17.07 10.63
CA ALA A 232 -11.63 -18.25 9.93
C ALA A 232 -12.35 -19.25 10.85
N ALA A 233 -11.80 -19.54 12.05
CA ALA A 233 -12.30 -20.58 12.94
C ALA A 233 -13.26 -20.06 14.03
N HIS A 234 -13.16 -18.78 14.41
CA HIS A 234 -13.94 -18.21 15.51
C HIS A 234 -14.83 -17.03 15.10
N GLY A 235 -14.91 -16.72 13.80
CA GLY A 235 -15.78 -15.68 13.25
C GLY A 235 -15.46 -14.27 13.75
N ALA A 236 -14.18 -13.99 14.07
CA ALA A 236 -13.77 -12.67 14.48
C ALA A 236 -13.95 -11.67 13.33
N VAL A 237 -14.42 -10.47 13.64
CA VAL A 237 -14.57 -9.37 12.70
C VAL A 237 -13.18 -8.73 12.50
N PRO A 238 -12.59 -8.80 11.31
CA PRO A 238 -11.31 -8.17 11.05
C PRO A 238 -11.47 -6.65 11.00
N LEU A 239 -10.55 -5.96 11.68
CA LEU A 239 -10.44 -4.51 11.68
C LEU A 239 -9.00 -4.12 11.31
N PRO A 240 -8.67 -4.07 10.00
CA PRO A 240 -7.34 -3.65 9.56
C PRO A 240 -7.17 -2.14 9.78
N LEU A 241 -6.13 -1.75 10.53
CA LEU A 241 -5.76 -0.35 10.71
C LEU A 241 -4.53 -0.01 9.85
N GLY A 242 -4.70 0.96 8.96
CA GLY A 242 -3.63 1.57 8.18
C GLY A 242 -3.02 2.81 8.85
N VAL A 243 -2.26 3.59 8.10
CA VAL A 243 -1.85 4.95 8.48
C VAL A 243 -3.04 5.90 8.41
N LEU A 244 -2.92 7.08 9.00
CA LEU A 244 -3.92 8.15 8.88
C LEU A 244 -3.85 8.76 7.47
N ASP A 245 -4.98 9.24 6.99
CA ASP A 245 -4.99 10.08 5.79
C ASP A 245 -4.41 11.48 6.09
N ASP A 246 -4.21 12.28 5.03
CA ASP A 246 -3.58 13.61 5.17
C ASP A 246 -4.41 14.55 6.05
N GLY A 247 -5.74 14.47 6.02
CA GLY A 247 -6.64 15.28 6.84
C GLY A 247 -6.58 14.87 8.30
N GLU A 248 -6.64 13.58 8.59
CA GLU A 248 -6.52 13.03 9.94
C GLU A 248 -5.13 13.32 10.53
N ALA A 249 -4.07 13.17 9.73
CA ALA A 249 -2.70 13.46 10.14
C ALA A 249 -2.50 14.95 10.45
N TRP A 250 -3.07 15.84 9.62
CA TRP A 250 -3.13 17.28 9.90
C TRP A 250 -3.84 17.58 11.22
N ASP A 251 -4.99 16.96 11.45
CA ASP A 251 -5.77 17.15 12.69
C ASP A 251 -4.99 16.74 13.94
N VAL A 252 -4.18 15.67 13.86
CA VAL A 252 -3.30 15.24 14.97
C VAL A 252 -2.29 16.33 15.32
N LEU A 253 -1.61 16.91 14.31
CA LEU A 253 -0.63 17.97 14.55
C LEU A 253 -1.30 19.26 14.97
N SER A 254 -2.43 19.64 14.37
CA SER A 254 -3.11 20.91 14.62
C SER A 254 -3.64 20.99 16.06
N ARG A 255 -4.17 19.93 16.61
CA ARG A 255 -4.63 19.90 18.00
C ARG A 255 -3.50 20.09 19.01
N ARG A 256 -2.32 19.56 18.73
CA ARG A 256 -1.17 19.63 19.66
C ARG A 256 -0.33 20.88 19.49
N LEU A 257 -0.21 21.41 18.28
CA LEU A 257 0.69 22.51 17.96
C LEU A 257 -0.04 23.87 17.80
N GLY A 258 -1.35 23.84 17.50
CA GLY A 258 -2.19 25.04 17.44
C GLY A 258 -1.61 26.15 16.55
N ALA A 259 -1.48 27.34 17.10
CA ALA A 259 -1.00 28.53 16.35
C ALA A 259 0.48 28.46 15.91
N ARG A 260 1.23 27.42 16.27
CA ARG A 260 2.62 27.22 15.79
C ARG A 260 2.71 26.66 14.38
N LEU A 261 1.59 26.13 13.83
CA LEU A 261 1.59 25.56 12.49
C LEU A 261 1.75 26.65 11.45
N ASP A 262 2.68 26.44 10.54
CA ASP A 262 2.78 27.12 9.26
C ASP A 262 2.57 26.10 8.13
N ALA A 263 2.03 26.53 6.99
CA ALA A 263 1.59 25.63 5.93
C ALA A 263 2.73 24.82 5.30
N GLU A 264 3.90 25.46 5.09
CA GLU A 264 5.04 24.84 4.39
C GLU A 264 5.72 23.79 5.27
N SER A 265 6.14 24.17 6.48
CA SER A 265 6.81 23.23 7.40
C SER A 265 5.89 22.10 7.82
N THR A 266 4.58 22.35 7.94
CA THR A 266 3.61 21.32 8.29
C THR A 266 3.44 20.31 7.17
N ALA A 267 3.37 20.72 5.90
CA ALA A 267 3.31 19.83 4.76
C ALA A 267 4.54 18.90 4.69
N ASP A 268 5.72 19.47 4.92
CA ASP A 268 6.97 18.70 5.01
C ASP A 268 6.92 17.66 6.15
N LEU A 269 6.52 18.07 7.36
CA LEU A 269 6.40 17.16 8.52
C LEU A 269 5.41 16.03 8.27
N LEU A 270 4.25 16.33 7.68
CA LEU A 270 3.25 15.32 7.30
C LEU A 270 3.83 14.31 6.31
N SER A 271 4.51 14.80 5.26
CA SER A 271 5.18 13.96 4.27
C SER A 271 6.22 13.03 4.90
N TYR A 272 7.06 13.54 5.82
CA TYR A 272 8.12 12.73 6.45
C TYR A 272 7.57 11.73 7.48
N CYS A 273 6.43 12.01 8.12
CA CYS A 273 5.74 11.07 9.01
C CYS A 273 4.89 10.03 8.24
N ALA A 274 4.57 10.31 6.98
CA ALA A 274 3.80 9.42 6.08
C ALA A 274 2.51 8.88 6.73
N GLY A 275 1.79 9.72 7.47
CA GLY A 275 0.54 9.38 8.16
C GLY A 275 0.68 8.41 9.34
N LEU A 276 1.90 8.04 9.78
CA LEU A 276 2.09 7.13 10.91
C LEU A 276 1.79 7.83 12.26
N PRO A 277 0.75 7.43 13.03
CA PRO A 277 0.38 8.10 14.28
C PRO A 277 1.51 8.24 15.29
N LEU A 278 2.36 7.22 15.42
CA LEU A 278 3.51 7.27 16.34
C LEU A 278 4.51 8.34 15.91
N ALA A 279 4.83 8.43 14.61
CA ALA A 279 5.76 9.45 14.10
C ALA A 279 5.19 10.87 14.30
N LEU A 280 3.91 11.07 14.01
CA LEU A 280 3.21 12.34 14.26
C LEU A 280 3.23 12.71 15.74
N ALA A 281 3.00 11.73 16.62
CA ALA A 281 3.03 11.96 18.07
C ALA A 281 4.43 12.35 18.57
N VAL A 282 5.48 11.70 18.05
CA VAL A 282 6.88 12.02 18.36
C VAL A 282 7.25 13.44 17.90
N VAL A 283 6.90 13.78 16.66
CA VAL A 283 7.17 15.13 16.10
C VAL A 283 6.43 16.20 16.92
N ALA A 284 5.15 15.98 17.22
CA ALA A 284 4.37 16.90 18.02
C ALA A 284 4.94 17.06 19.44
N ALA A 285 5.34 15.95 20.08
CA ALA A 285 5.96 15.99 21.42
C ALA A 285 7.29 16.77 21.39
N ARG A 286 8.16 16.52 20.39
CA ARG A 286 9.41 17.28 20.23
C ARG A 286 9.17 18.78 20.04
N ALA A 287 8.18 19.13 19.21
CA ALA A 287 7.83 20.53 18.98
C ALA A 287 7.28 21.20 20.26
N VAL A 288 6.50 20.49 21.08
CA VAL A 288 5.97 21.02 22.36
C VAL A 288 7.09 21.15 23.39
N LEU A 289 7.97 20.16 23.51
CA LEU A 289 9.06 20.14 24.49
C LEU A 289 10.19 21.12 24.14
N ARG A 290 10.31 21.54 22.88
CA ARG A 290 11.33 22.49 22.40
C ARG A 290 10.65 23.67 21.69
N PRO A 291 10.00 24.55 22.45
CA PRO A 291 9.25 25.67 21.88
C PRO A 291 10.15 26.72 21.19
N ASP A 292 11.43 26.71 21.50
CA ASP A 292 12.49 27.54 20.91
C ASP A 292 12.89 27.07 19.50
N VAL A 293 12.60 25.84 19.11
CA VAL A 293 12.92 25.29 17.79
C VAL A 293 11.74 25.50 16.84
N SER A 294 12.01 26.07 15.67
CA SER A 294 10.98 26.26 14.63
C SER A 294 10.56 24.93 14.01
N LEU A 295 9.33 24.86 13.49
CA LEU A 295 8.87 23.67 12.75
C LEU A 295 9.70 23.43 11.49
N ALA A 296 10.16 24.50 10.83
CA ALA A 296 11.07 24.41 9.69
C ALA A 296 12.40 23.72 10.04
N THR A 297 12.94 23.99 11.23
CA THR A 297 14.15 23.30 11.71
C THR A 297 13.89 21.80 11.95
N LEU A 298 12.75 21.47 12.57
CA LEU A 298 12.36 20.06 12.77
C LEU A 298 12.13 19.34 11.43
N ALA A 299 11.50 20.01 10.45
CA ALA A 299 11.31 19.47 9.11
C ALA A 299 12.67 19.25 8.40
N ALA A 300 13.61 20.18 8.55
CA ALA A 300 14.96 20.03 8.01
C ALA A 300 15.74 18.85 8.60
N GLU A 301 15.60 18.60 9.93
CA GLU A 301 16.18 17.40 10.56
C GLU A 301 15.59 16.10 10.01
N LEU A 302 14.31 16.08 9.66
CA LEU A 302 13.61 14.90 9.09
C LEU A 302 13.79 14.76 7.57
N ARG A 303 14.28 15.79 6.90
CA ARG A 303 14.52 15.76 5.44
C ARG A 303 15.60 14.75 5.06
N ASP A 304 16.64 14.64 5.86
CA ASP A 304 17.70 13.67 5.64
C ASP A 304 17.20 12.24 5.93
N VAL A 305 17.13 11.47 4.86
CA VAL A 305 16.68 10.07 4.86
C VAL A 305 17.52 9.20 5.80
N SER A 306 18.84 9.46 5.87
CA SER A 306 19.80 8.65 6.66
C SER A 306 19.66 8.84 8.17
N THR A 307 19.18 10.00 8.61
CA THR A 307 19.05 10.35 10.03
C THR A 307 17.58 10.39 10.51
N ARG A 308 16.62 10.28 9.60
CA ARG A 308 15.18 10.44 9.89
C ARG A 308 14.69 9.52 11.00
N LEU A 309 15.04 8.25 10.99
CA LEU A 309 14.62 7.31 12.03
C LEU A 309 15.20 7.69 13.40
N ASN A 310 16.45 8.13 13.45
CA ASN A 310 17.09 8.62 14.69
C ASN A 310 16.42 9.93 15.17
N ALA A 311 16.04 10.80 14.23
CA ALA A 311 15.29 12.00 14.54
C ALA A 311 13.87 11.72 15.05
N LEU A 312 13.32 10.55 14.80
CA LEU A 312 12.04 10.04 15.34
C LEU A 312 12.23 9.17 16.60
N ASP A 313 13.40 9.22 17.23
CA ASP A 313 13.68 8.57 18.51
C ASP A 313 13.61 9.59 19.64
N THR A 314 12.86 9.26 20.69
CA THR A 314 12.72 10.10 21.91
C THR A 314 13.60 9.62 23.05
N GLY A 315 14.31 8.50 22.89
CA GLY A 315 15.04 7.80 23.96
C GLY A 315 14.14 6.90 24.82
N ASP A 316 12.80 6.99 24.66
CA ASP A 316 11.86 6.04 25.26
C ASP A 316 11.54 4.93 24.26
N PRO A 317 11.85 3.65 24.57
CA PRO A 317 11.59 2.53 23.66
C PRO A 317 10.14 2.43 23.19
N ALA A 318 9.16 2.81 24.00
CA ALA A 318 7.75 2.78 23.65
C ALA A 318 7.35 3.91 22.68
N ALA A 319 8.16 4.98 22.62
CA ALA A 319 7.95 6.15 21.78
C ALA A 319 9.04 6.32 20.70
N SER A 320 9.73 5.25 20.32
CA SER A 320 10.74 5.20 19.27
C SER A 320 10.20 4.41 18.08
N VAL A 321 10.13 5.04 16.89
CA VAL A 321 9.69 4.37 15.66
C VAL A 321 10.63 3.22 15.30
N HIS A 322 11.94 3.44 15.41
CA HIS A 322 12.95 2.42 15.17
C HIS A 322 12.77 1.20 16.08
N THR A 323 12.59 1.44 17.38
CA THR A 323 12.41 0.37 18.38
C THR A 323 11.13 -0.43 18.13
N VAL A 324 10.02 0.23 17.85
CA VAL A 324 8.74 -0.43 17.54
C VAL A 324 8.83 -1.29 16.28
N LEU A 325 9.55 -0.85 15.25
CA LEU A 325 9.80 -1.63 14.05
C LEU A 325 10.73 -2.83 14.32
N SER A 326 11.81 -2.64 15.10
CA SER A 326 12.71 -3.73 15.46
C SER A 326 12.00 -4.86 16.22
N TRP A 327 11.06 -4.53 17.10
CA TRP A 327 10.21 -5.52 17.80
C TRP A 327 9.32 -6.32 16.84
N THR A 328 8.81 -5.68 15.78
CA THR A 328 8.03 -6.38 14.77
C THR A 328 8.92 -7.36 14.00
N CYS A 329 10.13 -6.92 13.64
CA CYS A 329 11.08 -7.73 12.90
C CYS A 329 11.70 -8.85 13.75
N GLY A 330 11.76 -8.72 15.07
CA GLY A 330 12.20 -9.78 15.99
C GLY A 330 11.33 -11.04 15.99
N ALA A 331 10.14 -10.97 15.38
CA ALA A 331 9.27 -12.14 15.16
C ALA A 331 9.55 -12.88 13.83
N LEU A 332 10.45 -12.34 13.00
CA LEU A 332 10.86 -12.92 11.72
C LEU A 332 12.05 -13.88 11.96
N ASP A 333 12.16 -14.93 11.15
CA ASP A 333 13.38 -15.72 11.07
C ASP A 333 14.46 -14.99 10.25
N ASP A 334 15.69 -15.51 10.27
CA ASP A 334 16.85 -14.87 9.62
C ASP A 334 16.65 -14.70 8.10
N GLU A 335 16.00 -15.64 7.43
CA GLU A 335 15.72 -15.58 5.98
C GLU A 335 14.69 -14.48 5.67
N GLN A 336 13.64 -14.38 6.47
CA GLN A 336 12.59 -13.35 6.34
C GLN A 336 13.16 -11.95 6.66
N ALA A 337 14.00 -11.83 7.68
CA ALA A 337 14.67 -10.58 8.04
C ALA A 337 15.61 -10.11 6.94
N ALA A 338 16.42 -11.03 6.36
CA ALA A 338 17.27 -10.74 5.21
C ALA A 338 16.45 -10.31 3.98
N ALA A 339 15.30 -10.98 3.72
CA ALA A 339 14.41 -10.61 2.63
C ALA A 339 13.83 -9.19 2.84
N LEU A 340 13.41 -8.83 4.06
CA LEU A 340 12.93 -7.49 4.38
C LEU A 340 14.01 -6.44 4.09
N ALA A 341 15.24 -6.68 4.58
CA ALA A 341 16.38 -5.78 4.35
C ALA A 341 16.65 -5.57 2.85
N LEU A 342 16.64 -6.65 2.06
CA LEU A 342 16.83 -6.57 0.61
C LEU A 342 15.66 -5.86 -0.09
N LEU A 343 14.42 -6.10 0.31
CA LEU A 343 13.25 -5.41 -0.24
C LEU A 343 13.30 -3.90 0.00
N GLY A 344 13.91 -3.44 1.10
CA GLY A 344 14.18 -2.03 1.34
C GLY A 344 15.05 -1.37 0.27
N LEU A 345 15.87 -2.14 -0.47
CA LEU A 345 16.71 -1.65 -1.56
C LEU A 345 15.94 -1.35 -2.85
N ASN A 346 14.65 -1.73 -2.94
CA ASN A 346 13.83 -1.43 -4.12
C ASN A 346 13.70 0.10 -4.30
N PRO A 347 14.12 0.67 -5.44
CA PRO A 347 14.05 2.11 -5.66
C PRO A 347 12.64 2.60 -5.99
N GLY A 348 11.75 1.69 -6.42
CA GLY A 348 10.39 2.01 -6.84
C GLY A 348 9.38 2.13 -5.69
N PRO A 349 8.14 2.52 -6.02
CA PRO A 349 7.07 2.68 -5.03
C PRO A 349 6.49 1.36 -4.54
N ASP A 350 6.56 0.32 -5.35
CA ASP A 350 6.10 -1.03 -5.05
C ASP A 350 6.99 -2.08 -5.73
N ILE A 351 6.70 -3.35 -5.52
CA ILE A 351 7.46 -4.44 -6.14
C ILE A 351 6.54 -5.61 -6.49
N SER A 352 6.69 -6.14 -7.71
CA SER A 352 6.03 -7.38 -8.12
C SER A 352 6.76 -8.61 -7.57
N VAL A 353 6.05 -9.76 -7.46
CA VAL A 353 6.66 -11.02 -6.99
C VAL A 353 7.89 -11.42 -7.83
N PRO A 354 7.87 -11.35 -9.19
CA PRO A 354 9.06 -11.64 -9.98
C PRO A 354 10.23 -10.69 -9.71
N ALA A 355 9.97 -9.38 -9.57
CA ALA A 355 10.99 -8.39 -9.24
C ALA A 355 11.57 -8.62 -7.84
N ALA A 356 10.72 -8.96 -6.87
CA ALA A 356 11.16 -9.32 -5.52
C ALA A 356 12.04 -10.58 -5.53
N ALA A 357 11.70 -11.60 -6.34
CA ALA A 357 12.52 -12.79 -6.53
C ALA A 357 13.90 -12.45 -7.09
N ALA A 358 13.97 -11.58 -8.09
CA ALA A 358 15.24 -11.10 -8.64
C ALA A 358 16.07 -10.34 -7.58
N LEU A 359 15.43 -9.42 -6.85
CA LEU A 359 16.09 -8.60 -5.82
C LEU A 359 16.66 -9.46 -4.70
N VAL A 360 15.85 -10.35 -4.13
CA VAL A 360 16.26 -11.24 -3.02
C VAL A 360 17.26 -12.29 -3.50
N GLY A 361 17.06 -12.83 -4.71
CA GLY A 361 17.97 -13.82 -5.30
C GLY A 361 17.89 -15.20 -4.65
N ALA A 362 16.78 -15.50 -3.97
CA ALA A 362 16.57 -16.78 -3.31
C ALA A 362 15.26 -17.44 -3.78
N PRO A 363 15.21 -18.78 -3.87
CA PRO A 363 13.96 -19.50 -4.08
C PRO A 363 13.06 -19.31 -2.85
N GLY A 364 11.73 -19.23 -3.06
CA GLY A 364 10.79 -19.14 -1.94
C GLY A 364 10.39 -17.72 -1.52
N VAL A 365 10.75 -16.69 -2.28
CA VAL A 365 10.39 -15.28 -1.99
C VAL A 365 8.91 -15.08 -1.65
N SER A 366 8.00 -15.83 -2.29
CA SER A 366 6.56 -15.76 -2.00
C SER A 366 6.22 -16.16 -0.57
N THR A 367 6.99 -17.05 0.05
CA THR A 367 6.82 -17.42 1.47
C THR A 367 7.29 -16.30 2.38
N ALA A 368 8.45 -15.69 2.07
CA ALA A 368 8.95 -14.51 2.79
C ALA A 368 7.96 -13.34 2.67
N LEU A 369 7.47 -13.03 1.47
CA LEU A 369 6.49 -11.96 1.27
C LEU A 369 5.21 -12.18 2.09
N ARG A 370 4.65 -13.39 2.12
CA ARG A 370 3.49 -13.71 2.96
C ARG A 370 3.80 -13.58 4.46
N ALA A 371 5.00 -13.96 4.90
CA ALA A 371 5.40 -13.80 6.30
C ALA A 371 5.52 -12.31 6.68
N LEU A 372 6.14 -11.49 5.82
CA LEU A 372 6.27 -10.05 6.02
C LEU A 372 4.90 -9.33 5.99
N GLU A 373 4.00 -9.76 5.10
CA GLU A 373 2.63 -9.26 5.05
C GLU A 373 1.85 -9.64 6.31
N ARG A 374 2.02 -10.86 6.83
CA ARG A 374 1.36 -11.32 8.06
C ARG A 374 1.70 -10.42 9.25
N VAL A 375 2.95 -9.97 9.38
CA VAL A 375 3.37 -9.03 10.44
C VAL A 375 3.20 -7.56 10.05
N SER A 376 2.51 -7.27 8.95
CA SER A 376 2.13 -5.92 8.49
C SER A 376 3.32 -4.98 8.28
N VAL A 377 4.49 -5.47 7.84
CA VAL A 377 5.62 -4.63 7.40
C VAL A 377 5.59 -4.34 5.90
N ILE A 378 4.89 -5.17 5.13
CA ILE A 378 4.52 -4.90 3.74
C ILE A 378 3.01 -5.14 3.55
N GLU A 379 2.46 -4.58 2.49
CA GLU A 379 1.05 -4.71 2.14
C GLU A 379 0.90 -5.12 0.68
N GLN A 380 0.10 -6.15 0.41
CA GLN A 380 -0.32 -6.47 -0.94
C GLN A 380 -1.46 -5.53 -1.36
N HIS A 381 -1.15 -4.47 -2.12
CA HIS A 381 -2.13 -3.48 -2.56
C HIS A 381 -2.82 -3.85 -3.88
N ALA A 382 -2.21 -4.75 -4.67
CA ALA A 382 -2.79 -5.35 -5.87
C ALA A 382 -2.31 -6.81 -5.98
N PRO A 383 -3.00 -7.68 -6.74
CA PRO A 383 -2.61 -9.07 -6.89
C PRO A 383 -1.14 -9.24 -7.32
N GLY A 384 -0.32 -9.88 -6.48
CA GLY A 384 1.10 -10.11 -6.71
C GLY A 384 2.00 -8.87 -6.63
N ARG A 385 1.49 -7.75 -6.10
CA ARG A 385 2.25 -6.50 -5.93
C ARG A 385 2.22 -6.04 -4.47
N TYR A 386 3.40 -5.71 -3.96
CA TYR A 386 3.60 -5.34 -2.56
C TYR A 386 4.19 -3.95 -2.46
N ARG A 387 3.71 -3.19 -1.49
CA ARG A 387 4.29 -1.90 -1.11
C ARG A 387 4.76 -1.93 0.34
N MET A 388 5.70 -1.08 0.66
CA MET A 388 6.26 -0.90 1.98
C MET A 388 6.05 0.56 2.40
N HIS A 389 5.59 0.75 3.64
CA HIS A 389 5.46 2.09 4.21
C HIS A 389 6.85 2.77 4.29
N ASP A 390 6.94 4.07 4.02
CA ASP A 390 8.21 4.78 3.91
C ASP A 390 9.14 4.61 5.12
N LEU A 391 8.59 4.71 6.34
CA LEU A 391 9.38 4.52 7.56
C LEU A 391 9.84 3.07 7.75
N VAL A 392 9.05 2.09 7.29
CA VAL A 392 9.47 0.68 7.26
C VAL A 392 10.58 0.49 6.23
N LYS A 393 10.48 1.16 5.07
CA LYS A 393 11.52 1.14 4.03
C LYS A 393 12.84 1.71 4.55
N LEU A 394 12.80 2.81 5.31
CA LEU A 394 14.00 3.37 5.95
C LEU A 394 14.61 2.39 6.95
N PHE A 395 13.78 1.75 7.78
CA PHE A 395 14.25 0.71 8.70
C PHE A 395 14.86 -0.48 7.96
N ALA A 396 14.22 -0.96 6.89
CA ALA A 396 14.74 -2.04 6.05
C ALA A 396 16.08 -1.67 5.38
N LEU A 397 16.24 -0.42 4.95
CA LEU A 397 17.52 0.11 4.42
C LEU A 397 18.62 0.14 5.48
N ASP A 398 18.30 0.53 6.71
CA ASP A 398 19.22 0.47 7.83
C ASP A 398 19.67 -0.99 8.09
N GLN A 399 18.71 -1.93 8.14
CA GLN A 399 19.03 -3.36 8.28
C GLN A 399 19.85 -3.89 7.10
N ALA A 400 19.62 -3.40 5.88
CA ALA A 400 20.46 -3.77 4.73
C ALA A 400 21.92 -3.35 4.90
N GLY A 401 22.19 -2.28 5.65
CA GLY A 401 23.54 -1.84 6.03
C GLY A 401 24.34 -2.89 6.80
N HIS A 402 23.67 -3.79 7.49
CA HIS A 402 24.28 -4.88 8.27
C HIS A 402 24.54 -6.16 7.44
N LEU A 403 24.08 -6.22 6.19
CA LEU A 403 24.34 -7.35 5.31
C LEU A 403 25.81 -7.40 4.88
N PRO A 404 26.35 -8.59 4.52
CA PRO A 404 27.73 -8.74 4.07
C PRO A 404 28.09 -7.75 2.95
N PRO A 405 29.34 -7.26 2.90
CA PRO A 405 29.81 -6.36 1.85
C PRO A 405 29.49 -6.88 0.44
N GLY A 406 29.04 -6.01 -0.46
CA GLY A 406 28.70 -6.35 -1.84
C GLY A 406 27.31 -6.97 -2.03
N THR A 407 26.64 -7.47 -0.99
CA THR A 407 25.30 -8.07 -1.09
C THR A 407 24.28 -7.07 -1.61
N GLN A 408 24.32 -5.84 -1.12
CA GLN A 408 23.40 -4.78 -1.55
C GLN A 408 23.55 -4.43 -3.05
N ASP A 409 24.80 -4.28 -3.51
CA ASP A 409 25.07 -3.94 -4.92
C ASP A 409 24.70 -5.09 -5.84
N ALA A 410 24.98 -6.33 -5.43
CA ALA A 410 24.56 -7.52 -6.16
C ALA A 410 23.02 -7.62 -6.26
N ALA A 411 22.30 -7.32 -5.18
CA ALA A 411 20.84 -7.33 -5.16
C ALA A 411 20.26 -6.25 -6.09
N ARG A 412 20.77 -5.01 -5.99
CA ARG A 412 20.33 -3.91 -6.88
C ARG A 412 20.65 -4.22 -8.35
N ARG A 413 21.81 -4.84 -8.63
CA ARG A 413 22.15 -5.24 -9.99
C ARG A 413 21.19 -6.28 -10.54
N ARG A 414 20.88 -7.34 -9.78
CA ARG A 414 19.87 -8.35 -10.19
C ARG A 414 18.52 -7.72 -10.48
N LEU A 415 18.07 -6.76 -9.66
CA LEU A 415 16.80 -6.06 -9.88
C LEU A 415 16.82 -5.24 -11.16
N VAL A 416 17.88 -4.45 -11.41
CA VAL A 416 18.03 -3.64 -12.63
C VAL A 416 18.12 -4.55 -13.86
N GLU A 417 18.87 -5.64 -13.81
CA GLU A 417 18.96 -6.63 -14.88
C GLU A 417 17.61 -7.29 -15.16
N PHE A 418 16.84 -7.64 -14.13
CA PHE A 418 15.48 -8.16 -14.29
C PHE A 418 14.59 -7.18 -15.06
N TYR A 419 14.55 -5.90 -14.64
CA TYR A 419 13.75 -4.88 -15.31
C TYR A 419 14.24 -4.64 -16.74
N LEU A 420 15.54 -4.54 -16.95
CA LEU A 420 16.14 -4.32 -18.27
C LEU A 420 15.79 -5.45 -19.25
N HIS A 421 16.04 -6.69 -18.85
CA HIS A 421 15.80 -7.85 -19.73
C HIS A 421 14.30 -8.04 -20.01
N THR A 422 13.44 -7.84 -19.02
CA THR A 422 12.00 -7.97 -19.20
C THR A 422 11.46 -6.85 -20.09
N ALA A 423 11.90 -5.59 -19.86
CA ALA A 423 11.52 -4.45 -20.69
C ALA A 423 12.00 -4.61 -22.13
N HIS A 424 13.22 -5.10 -22.33
CA HIS A 424 13.75 -5.32 -23.67
C HIS A 424 12.98 -6.43 -24.42
N ALA A 425 12.67 -7.54 -23.73
CA ALA A 425 11.86 -8.59 -24.32
C ALA A 425 10.45 -8.09 -24.70
N ALA A 426 9.87 -7.24 -23.88
CA ALA A 426 8.57 -6.60 -24.16
C ALA A 426 8.66 -5.62 -25.35
N ASP A 427 9.71 -4.80 -25.40
CA ASP A 427 9.93 -3.84 -26.50
C ASP A 427 10.13 -4.53 -27.85
N VAL A 428 10.85 -5.65 -27.91
CA VAL A 428 11.03 -6.45 -29.14
C VAL A 428 9.69 -7.00 -29.66
N VAL A 429 8.76 -7.34 -28.78
CA VAL A 429 7.41 -7.76 -29.19
C VAL A 429 6.60 -6.58 -29.74
N LEU A 430 6.73 -5.39 -29.12
CA LEU A 430 6.02 -4.19 -29.55
C LEU A 430 6.56 -3.60 -30.86
N GLU A 431 7.87 -3.72 -31.10
CA GLU A 431 8.56 -3.09 -32.24
C GLU A 431 9.57 -4.07 -32.85
N PRO A 432 9.10 -5.13 -33.55
CA PRO A 432 9.96 -6.21 -34.05
C PRO A 432 10.92 -5.76 -35.17
N HIS A 433 10.60 -4.65 -35.84
CA HIS A 433 11.40 -4.12 -36.94
C HIS A 433 12.47 -3.10 -36.54
N ARG A 434 12.55 -2.80 -35.24
CA ARG A 434 13.55 -1.87 -34.69
C ARG A 434 14.95 -2.50 -34.76
N PRO A 435 16.01 -1.71 -35.08
CA PRO A 435 17.37 -2.24 -35.05
C PRO A 435 17.70 -2.80 -33.67
N PRO A 436 18.27 -4.02 -33.57
CA PRO A 436 18.60 -4.62 -32.28
C PRO A 436 19.72 -3.87 -31.58
N ILE A 437 19.75 -3.94 -30.26
CA ILE A 437 20.88 -3.53 -29.42
C ILE A 437 21.62 -4.77 -28.93
N GLU A 438 22.90 -4.57 -28.53
CA GLU A 438 23.71 -5.64 -27.97
C GLU A 438 23.28 -5.97 -26.54
N LEU A 439 22.14 -6.65 -26.40
CA LEU A 439 21.60 -7.11 -25.12
C LEU A 439 21.08 -8.54 -25.27
N ARG A 440 21.75 -9.48 -24.60
CA ARG A 440 21.30 -10.87 -24.54
C ARG A 440 20.22 -11.00 -23.46
N THR A 441 19.00 -11.16 -23.90
CA THR A 441 17.84 -11.34 -22.98
C THR A 441 17.60 -12.82 -22.76
N PRO A 442 17.59 -13.32 -21.52
CA PRO A 442 17.17 -14.68 -21.23
C PRO A 442 15.71 -14.88 -21.61
N PRO A 443 15.30 -16.11 -21.98
CA PRO A 443 13.89 -16.39 -22.21
C PRO A 443 13.06 -16.03 -21.00
N CYS A 444 12.05 -15.19 -21.18
CA CYS A 444 11.10 -14.84 -20.12
C CYS A 444 9.66 -15.01 -20.62
N THR A 445 8.77 -15.44 -19.73
CA THR A 445 7.34 -15.46 -20.04
C THR A 445 6.81 -14.07 -19.75
N LEU A 446 6.36 -13.36 -20.79
CA LEU A 446 5.79 -12.03 -20.64
C LEU A 446 4.25 -12.13 -20.60
N PRO A 447 3.59 -11.41 -19.71
CA PRO A 447 2.20 -11.02 -19.89
C PRO A 447 2.09 -10.09 -21.11
N ASP A 448 0.90 -9.59 -21.40
CA ASP A 448 0.73 -8.54 -22.41
C ASP A 448 1.73 -7.38 -22.18
N PRO A 449 2.60 -7.06 -23.18
CA PRO A 449 3.68 -6.10 -23.00
C PRO A 449 3.21 -4.70 -22.55
N MET A 450 2.14 -4.16 -23.14
CA MET A 450 1.64 -2.83 -22.80
C MET A 450 1.10 -2.77 -21.36
N THR A 451 0.39 -3.82 -20.94
CA THR A 451 -0.11 -3.95 -19.55
C THR A 451 1.06 -4.07 -18.56
N TRP A 452 2.10 -4.85 -18.90
CA TRP A 452 3.28 -4.99 -18.05
C TRP A 452 4.04 -3.67 -17.91
N PHE A 453 4.29 -2.96 -19.02
CA PHE A 453 4.91 -1.64 -18.96
C PHE A 453 4.10 -0.66 -18.11
N ALA A 454 2.78 -0.62 -18.28
CA ALA A 454 1.92 0.27 -17.50
C ALA A 454 2.01 -0.02 -15.99
N ALA A 455 2.06 -1.30 -15.60
CA ALA A 455 2.18 -1.71 -14.21
C ALA A 455 3.57 -1.44 -13.61
N GLU A 456 4.66 -1.57 -14.40
CA GLU A 456 6.03 -1.43 -13.92
C GLU A 456 6.67 -0.08 -14.26
N HIS A 457 5.95 0.84 -14.91
CA HIS A 457 6.52 2.10 -15.42
C HIS A 457 7.27 2.90 -14.34
N ALA A 458 6.66 3.14 -13.18
CA ALA A 458 7.28 3.86 -12.09
C ALA A 458 8.55 3.16 -11.56
N ASN A 459 8.54 1.82 -11.54
CA ASN A 459 9.67 1.00 -11.13
C ASN A 459 10.81 1.03 -12.16
N LEU A 460 10.47 1.02 -13.45
CA LEU A 460 11.45 1.13 -14.54
C LEU A 460 12.17 2.49 -14.53
N LEU A 461 11.43 3.58 -14.35
CA LEU A 461 12.02 4.91 -14.17
C LEU A 461 12.94 4.97 -12.93
N ALA A 462 12.52 4.33 -11.84
CA ALA A 462 13.34 4.25 -10.63
C ALA A 462 14.59 3.39 -10.82
N ALA A 463 14.48 2.27 -11.55
CA ALA A 463 15.62 1.41 -11.89
C ALA A 463 16.63 2.13 -12.80
N GLN A 464 16.16 2.95 -13.75
CA GLN A 464 17.05 3.77 -14.58
C GLN A 464 17.79 4.82 -13.76
N ARG A 465 17.10 5.55 -12.87
CA ARG A 465 17.74 6.51 -11.96
C ARG A 465 18.78 5.84 -11.05
N LEU A 466 18.45 4.64 -10.53
CA LEU A 466 19.39 3.84 -9.75
C LEU A 466 20.63 3.46 -10.56
N SER A 467 20.47 2.98 -11.80
CA SER A 467 21.58 2.60 -12.66
C SER A 467 22.47 3.80 -13.00
N ALA A 468 21.89 4.97 -13.25
CA ALA A 468 22.65 6.20 -13.48
C ALA A 468 23.46 6.62 -12.25
N ALA A 469 22.84 6.63 -11.05
CA ALA A 469 23.49 6.96 -9.79
C ALA A 469 24.63 5.97 -9.42
N ARG A 470 24.56 4.74 -9.93
CA ARG A 470 25.60 3.70 -9.75
C ARG A 470 26.61 3.64 -10.90
N HIS A 471 26.56 4.56 -11.86
CA HIS A 471 27.40 4.59 -13.05
C HIS A 471 27.37 3.29 -13.88
N TRP A 472 26.21 2.61 -13.90
CA TRP A 472 25.96 1.44 -14.75
C TRP A 472 25.53 1.92 -16.14
N HIS A 473 26.45 2.52 -16.86
CA HIS A 473 26.23 3.29 -18.08
C HIS A 473 25.45 2.51 -19.16
N GLU A 474 25.83 1.25 -19.40
CA GLU A 474 25.14 0.39 -20.37
C GLU A 474 23.67 0.18 -19.96
N ALA A 475 23.41 -0.24 -18.74
CA ALA A 475 22.03 -0.48 -18.28
C ALA A 475 21.17 0.80 -18.32
N THR A 476 21.78 1.96 -18.06
CA THR A 476 21.06 3.25 -18.05
C THR A 476 20.48 3.62 -19.41
N TRP A 477 21.26 3.52 -20.49
CA TRP A 477 20.77 3.83 -21.83
C TRP A 477 19.91 2.70 -22.41
N GLN A 478 20.21 1.43 -22.11
CA GLN A 478 19.45 0.28 -22.55
C GLN A 478 18.04 0.25 -21.95
N LEU A 479 17.86 0.69 -20.69
CA LEU A 479 16.53 0.90 -20.09
C LEU A 479 15.74 2.00 -20.83
N ALA A 480 16.40 3.13 -21.16
CA ALA A 480 15.78 4.18 -21.96
C ALA A 480 15.31 3.64 -23.33
N TRP A 481 16.17 2.84 -23.98
CA TRP A 481 15.85 2.19 -25.23
C TRP A 481 14.61 1.30 -25.13
N SER A 482 14.57 0.44 -24.11
CA SER A 482 13.51 -0.54 -23.92
C SER A 482 12.15 0.07 -23.52
N MET A 483 12.15 1.28 -22.94
CA MET A 483 10.91 2.00 -22.61
C MET A 483 10.38 2.89 -23.73
N ASN A 484 11.17 3.11 -24.80
CA ASN A 484 10.85 4.13 -25.80
C ASN A 484 9.54 3.89 -26.54
N THR A 485 9.27 2.66 -26.99
CA THR A 485 8.06 2.31 -27.73
C THR A 485 6.81 2.49 -26.84
N PHE A 486 6.88 2.04 -25.60
CA PHE A 486 5.82 2.25 -24.63
C PHE A 486 5.54 3.75 -24.38
N HIS A 487 6.57 4.55 -24.14
CA HIS A 487 6.42 6.00 -23.97
C HIS A 487 5.79 6.67 -25.20
N SER A 488 6.19 6.24 -26.39
CA SER A 488 5.65 6.76 -27.66
C SER A 488 4.17 6.42 -27.81
N ARG A 489 3.80 5.15 -27.64
CA ARG A 489 2.42 4.69 -27.81
C ARG A 489 1.45 5.32 -26.80
N ARG A 490 1.90 5.52 -25.56
CA ARG A 490 1.10 6.13 -24.50
C ARG A 490 1.12 7.65 -24.46
N GLY A 491 1.99 8.30 -25.26
CA GLY A 491 2.13 9.76 -25.27
C GLY A 491 2.80 10.33 -24.01
N LEU A 492 3.69 9.55 -23.36
CA LEU A 492 4.41 9.97 -22.13
C LEU A 492 5.63 10.83 -22.48
N ALA A 493 5.39 11.99 -23.10
CA ALA A 493 6.43 12.82 -23.70
C ALA A 493 7.46 13.34 -22.70
N HIS A 494 7.04 13.74 -21.49
CA HIS A 494 7.93 14.25 -20.44
C HIS A 494 8.82 13.14 -19.84
N ASP A 495 8.25 11.96 -19.57
CA ASP A 495 9.02 10.83 -19.08
C ASP A 495 10.02 10.36 -20.13
N ARG A 496 9.61 10.32 -21.40
CA ARG A 496 10.50 10.04 -22.52
C ARG A 496 11.67 11.00 -22.63
N LEU A 497 11.41 12.31 -22.49
CA LEU A 497 12.46 13.33 -22.49
C LEU A 497 13.45 13.09 -21.34
N THR A 498 12.95 12.99 -20.11
CA THR A 498 13.77 12.79 -18.91
C THR A 498 14.60 11.50 -19.01
N THR A 499 14.01 10.44 -19.49
CA THR A 499 14.65 9.13 -19.69
C THR A 499 15.83 9.24 -20.65
N TRP A 500 15.66 9.94 -21.80
CA TRP A 500 16.72 10.14 -22.77
C TRP A 500 17.78 11.14 -22.33
N GLN A 501 17.43 12.18 -21.55
CA GLN A 501 18.41 13.09 -20.93
C GLN A 501 19.34 12.31 -19.98
N THR A 502 18.76 11.47 -19.11
CA THR A 502 19.53 10.60 -18.20
C THR A 502 20.45 9.62 -18.98
N ALA A 503 19.98 9.11 -20.11
CA ALA A 503 20.78 8.24 -20.96
C ALA A 503 21.93 9.00 -21.66
N LEU A 504 21.72 10.26 -22.06
CA LEU A 504 22.77 11.06 -22.70
C LEU A 504 23.98 11.24 -21.81
N GLU A 505 23.75 11.55 -20.51
CA GLU A 505 24.83 11.69 -19.53
C GLU A 505 25.63 10.39 -19.39
N ALA A 506 24.95 9.24 -19.39
CA ALA A 506 25.55 7.94 -19.26
C ALA A 506 26.37 7.51 -20.49
N THR A 507 26.15 8.10 -21.66
CA THR A 507 26.77 7.65 -22.93
C THR A 507 27.96 8.50 -23.37
N ALA A 508 28.53 9.34 -22.51
CA ALA A 508 29.67 10.21 -22.84
C ALA A 508 30.89 9.44 -23.37
N THR A 509 31.14 8.23 -22.89
CA THR A 509 32.24 7.34 -23.28
C THR A 509 31.81 6.20 -24.22
N LEU A 510 30.56 6.18 -24.69
CA LEU A 510 29.95 5.11 -25.48
C LEU A 510 29.46 5.65 -26.85
N PRO A 511 30.34 5.89 -27.83
CA PRO A 511 30.00 6.63 -29.06
C PRO A 511 28.84 6.01 -29.88
N ALA A 512 28.77 4.67 -29.95
CA ALA A 512 27.68 3.98 -30.65
C ALA A 512 26.33 4.15 -29.96
N ALA A 513 26.30 4.05 -28.62
CA ALA A 513 25.10 4.30 -27.82
C ALA A 513 24.71 5.79 -27.85
N ARG A 514 25.72 6.70 -27.76
CA ARG A 514 25.50 8.15 -27.78
C ARG A 514 24.78 8.60 -29.04
N LEU A 515 25.14 8.05 -30.19
CA LEU A 515 24.46 8.36 -31.47
C LEU A 515 22.96 8.06 -31.39
N ARG A 516 22.60 6.85 -30.95
CA ARG A 516 21.20 6.42 -30.79
C ARG A 516 20.45 7.28 -29.77
N VAL A 517 21.12 7.60 -28.67
CA VAL A 517 20.55 8.45 -27.60
C VAL A 517 20.29 9.87 -28.09
N LEU A 518 21.26 10.49 -28.80
CA LEU A 518 21.08 11.83 -29.40
C LEU A 518 19.91 11.87 -30.37
N ARG A 519 19.79 10.86 -31.24
CA ARG A 519 18.67 10.76 -32.19
C ARG A 519 17.32 10.71 -31.48
N LEU A 520 17.16 9.83 -30.46
CA LEU A 520 15.88 9.66 -29.78
C LEU A 520 15.58 10.79 -28.79
N LEU A 521 16.60 11.42 -28.20
CA LEU A 521 16.47 12.65 -27.44
C LEU A 521 16.01 13.81 -28.33
N GLY A 522 16.61 13.94 -29.52
CA GLY A 522 16.18 14.94 -30.50
C GLY A 522 14.71 14.78 -30.90
N TYR A 523 14.27 13.55 -31.09
CA TYR A 523 12.85 13.25 -31.34
C TYR A 523 11.96 13.60 -30.15
N ALA A 524 12.37 13.28 -28.91
CA ALA A 524 11.63 13.65 -27.72
C ALA A 524 11.51 15.16 -27.53
N CYS A 525 12.60 15.91 -27.81
CA CYS A 525 12.59 17.38 -27.81
C CYS A 525 11.63 17.95 -28.86
N ALA A 526 11.64 17.42 -30.09
CA ALA A 526 10.75 17.86 -31.17
C ALA A 526 9.27 17.67 -30.79
N GLY A 527 8.92 16.54 -30.20
CA GLY A 527 7.55 16.24 -29.75
C GLY A 527 7.03 17.16 -28.65
N LEU A 528 7.92 17.82 -27.91
CA LEU A 528 7.60 18.84 -26.89
C LEU A 528 7.76 20.28 -27.38
N GLY A 529 7.95 20.49 -28.70
CA GLY A 529 8.13 21.82 -29.31
C GLY A 529 9.50 22.47 -29.04
N ARG A 530 10.46 21.74 -28.45
CA ARG A 530 11.84 22.20 -28.16
C ARG A 530 12.70 22.10 -29.44
N HIS A 531 12.30 22.79 -30.50
CA HIS A 531 12.81 22.57 -31.86
C HIS A 531 14.30 22.85 -32.02
N GLU A 532 14.83 23.88 -31.35
CA GLU A 532 16.26 24.25 -31.44
C GLU A 532 17.16 23.18 -30.79
N GLU A 533 16.73 22.66 -29.62
CA GLU A 533 17.44 21.57 -28.96
C GLU A 533 17.35 20.26 -29.79
N ALA A 534 16.17 19.97 -30.34
CA ALA A 534 15.97 18.84 -31.22
C ALA A 534 16.95 18.86 -32.41
N THR A 535 17.02 19.98 -33.13
CA THR A 535 17.92 20.12 -34.27
C THR A 535 19.38 20.05 -33.88
N THR A 536 19.77 20.61 -32.73
CA THR A 536 21.14 20.51 -32.22
C THR A 536 21.55 19.05 -31.97
N HIS A 537 20.74 18.29 -31.25
CA HIS A 537 21.02 16.89 -30.98
C HIS A 537 21.02 16.03 -32.26
N LEU A 538 20.09 16.30 -33.18
CA LEU A 538 20.00 15.53 -34.43
C LEU A 538 21.18 15.83 -35.38
N HIS A 539 21.67 17.06 -35.46
CA HIS A 539 22.86 17.38 -36.24
C HIS A 539 24.13 16.76 -35.65
N GLU A 540 24.25 16.73 -34.29
CA GLU A 540 25.35 15.99 -33.64
C GLU A 540 25.26 14.50 -34.00
N ALA A 541 24.05 13.93 -34.00
CA ALA A 541 23.84 12.53 -34.38
C ALA A 541 24.20 12.25 -35.85
N VAL A 542 23.86 13.16 -36.80
CA VAL A 542 24.29 13.04 -38.23
C VAL A 542 25.81 12.97 -38.31
N SER A 543 26.49 13.98 -37.70
CA SER A 543 27.96 14.06 -37.76
C SER A 543 28.64 12.82 -37.19
N LEU A 544 28.07 12.27 -36.11
CA LEU A 544 28.58 11.05 -35.49
C LEU A 544 28.34 9.82 -36.34
N ALA A 545 27.17 9.70 -37.00
CA ALA A 545 26.84 8.60 -37.90
C ALA A 545 27.73 8.61 -39.16
N GLU A 546 27.98 9.81 -39.73
CA GLU A 546 28.88 9.99 -40.86
C GLU A 546 30.32 9.60 -40.50
N SER A 547 30.85 10.11 -39.38
CA SER A 547 32.21 9.81 -38.91
C SER A 547 32.47 8.32 -38.70
N ARG A 548 31.41 7.56 -38.42
CA ARG A 548 31.45 6.10 -38.17
C ARG A 548 31.12 5.29 -39.42
N ASN A 549 30.75 5.91 -40.53
CA ASN A 549 30.20 5.26 -41.72
C ASN A 549 29.02 4.32 -41.41
N ASP A 550 28.19 4.63 -40.41
CA ASP A 550 27.04 3.83 -40.01
C ASP A 550 25.81 4.21 -40.82
N LEU A 551 25.65 3.56 -41.99
CA LEU A 551 24.53 3.81 -42.89
C LEU A 551 23.16 3.57 -42.22
N THR A 552 23.07 2.57 -41.33
CA THR A 552 21.81 2.31 -40.60
C THR A 552 21.39 3.51 -39.78
N GLU A 553 22.28 4.03 -38.96
CA GLU A 553 21.97 5.18 -38.13
C GLU A 553 21.87 6.48 -38.94
N GLN A 554 22.62 6.64 -40.07
CA GLN A 554 22.43 7.77 -41.00
C GLN A 554 20.97 7.82 -41.52
N GLY A 555 20.46 6.72 -42.05
CA GLY A 555 19.07 6.65 -42.50
C GLY A 555 18.07 6.94 -41.38
N ARG A 556 18.29 6.37 -40.18
CA ARG A 556 17.42 6.60 -39.01
C ARG A 556 17.46 8.03 -38.52
N VAL A 557 18.61 8.71 -38.51
CA VAL A 557 18.70 10.14 -38.11
C VAL A 557 17.98 11.01 -39.14
N HIS A 558 18.14 10.75 -40.44
CA HIS A 558 17.40 11.50 -41.47
C HIS A 558 15.88 11.30 -41.36
N GLN A 559 15.41 10.09 -41.11
CA GLN A 559 14.00 9.81 -40.83
C GLN A 559 13.50 10.61 -39.59
N THR A 560 14.31 10.67 -38.53
CA THR A 560 13.96 11.44 -37.33
C THR A 560 13.97 12.94 -37.58
N LEU A 561 14.92 13.44 -38.40
CA LEU A 561 14.94 14.85 -38.89
C LEU A 561 13.69 15.18 -39.70
N ALA A 562 13.24 14.29 -40.56
CA ALA A 562 12.00 14.47 -41.33
C ALA A 562 10.83 14.75 -40.37
N ARG A 563 10.66 13.88 -39.35
CA ARG A 563 9.59 14.05 -38.34
C ARG A 563 9.77 15.32 -37.48
N ALA A 564 11.00 15.67 -37.12
CA ALA A 564 11.28 16.90 -36.34
C ALA A 564 10.94 18.17 -37.13
N TRP A 565 11.26 18.23 -38.42
CA TRP A 565 10.89 19.34 -39.29
C TRP A 565 9.40 19.41 -39.58
N GLU A 566 8.74 18.25 -39.73
CA GLU A 566 7.27 18.17 -39.80
C GLU A 566 6.60 18.80 -38.58
N LEU A 567 7.01 18.41 -37.36
CA LEU A 567 6.50 18.95 -36.12
C LEU A 567 6.77 20.46 -35.95
N ARG A 568 7.85 20.96 -36.56
CA ARG A 568 8.17 22.39 -36.63
C ARG A 568 7.34 23.13 -37.70
N GLY A 569 6.68 22.41 -38.60
CA GLY A 569 5.87 22.96 -39.69
C GLY A 569 6.66 23.21 -41.00
N ASP A 570 7.94 22.85 -41.08
CA ASP A 570 8.77 23.00 -42.29
C ASP A 570 8.68 21.73 -43.14
N GLN A 571 7.61 21.63 -43.92
CA GLN A 571 7.32 20.44 -44.76
C GLN A 571 8.34 20.24 -45.86
N ARG A 572 9.01 21.30 -46.36
CA ARG A 572 10.02 21.15 -47.41
C ARG A 572 11.25 20.44 -46.87
N ARG A 573 11.76 20.85 -45.73
CA ARG A 573 12.89 20.16 -45.08
C ARG A 573 12.51 18.75 -44.65
N SER A 574 11.28 18.56 -44.14
CA SER A 574 10.77 17.23 -43.83
C SER A 574 10.86 16.28 -45.03
N TYR A 575 10.35 16.73 -46.17
CA TYR A 575 10.42 15.98 -47.45
C TYR A 575 11.87 15.64 -47.85
N ASP A 576 12.76 16.63 -47.84
CA ASP A 576 14.16 16.47 -48.25
C ASP A 576 14.87 15.40 -47.38
N HIS A 577 14.64 15.42 -46.06
CA HIS A 577 15.18 14.40 -45.16
C HIS A 577 14.51 13.03 -45.33
N ALA A 578 13.21 12.96 -45.57
CA ALA A 578 12.52 11.69 -45.86
C ALA A 578 13.07 11.02 -47.12
N VAL A 579 13.33 11.79 -48.16
CA VAL A 579 13.93 11.28 -49.42
C VAL A 579 15.36 10.80 -49.19
N GLU A 580 16.15 11.48 -48.36
CA GLU A 580 17.50 11.04 -48.03
C GLU A 580 17.48 9.74 -47.18
N ALA A 581 16.57 9.62 -46.21
CA ALA A 581 16.36 8.37 -45.50
C ALA A 581 15.98 7.23 -46.46
N LEU A 582 15.07 7.48 -47.39
CA LEU A 582 14.64 6.52 -48.40
C LEU A 582 15.81 6.04 -49.28
N ARG A 583 16.69 6.99 -49.70
CA ARG A 583 17.89 6.66 -50.45
C ARG A 583 18.80 5.69 -49.71
N VAL A 584 19.04 5.96 -48.41
CA VAL A 584 19.89 5.11 -47.57
C VAL A 584 19.27 3.75 -47.31
N PHE A 585 17.98 3.70 -47.00
CA PHE A 585 17.31 2.43 -46.70
C PHE A 585 17.19 1.51 -47.94
N ARG A 586 17.08 2.08 -49.12
CA ARG A 586 17.18 1.30 -50.38
C ARG A 586 18.55 0.65 -50.55
N LEU A 587 19.65 1.33 -50.16
CA LEU A 587 20.99 0.75 -50.18
C LEU A 587 21.16 -0.41 -49.18
N LEU A 588 20.41 -0.37 -48.10
CA LEU A 588 20.45 -1.38 -47.05
C LEU A 588 19.47 -2.54 -47.25
N ASP A 589 18.63 -2.48 -48.33
CA ASP A 589 17.58 -3.45 -48.61
C ASP A 589 16.70 -3.77 -47.40
N ARG A 590 16.12 -2.71 -46.79
CA ARG A 590 15.28 -2.80 -45.59
C ARG A 590 13.82 -2.43 -45.93
N PRO A 591 12.97 -3.38 -46.38
CA PRO A 591 11.64 -3.09 -46.91
C PRO A 591 10.75 -2.27 -45.96
N VAL A 592 10.72 -2.62 -44.68
CA VAL A 592 9.90 -1.89 -43.68
C VAL A 592 10.40 -0.45 -43.52
N TRP A 593 11.72 -0.23 -43.44
CA TRP A 593 12.26 1.12 -43.31
C TRP A 593 12.10 1.94 -44.60
N ILE A 594 12.14 1.27 -45.77
CA ILE A 594 11.79 1.89 -47.06
C ILE A 594 10.35 2.38 -47.03
N ALA A 595 9.42 1.56 -46.52
CA ALA A 595 8.00 1.91 -46.39
C ALA A 595 7.78 3.08 -45.43
N GLU A 596 8.44 3.10 -44.27
CA GLU A 596 8.39 4.22 -43.34
C GLU A 596 8.87 5.54 -43.99
N ALA A 597 9.98 5.49 -44.73
CA ALA A 597 10.51 6.68 -45.42
C ALA A 597 9.62 7.12 -46.58
N LEU A 598 9.03 6.20 -47.34
CA LEU A 598 8.02 6.48 -48.36
C LEU A 598 6.79 7.18 -47.76
N ASN A 599 6.27 6.66 -46.64
CA ASN A 599 5.13 7.29 -45.98
C ASN A 599 5.45 8.71 -45.49
N ALA A 600 6.62 8.94 -44.91
CA ALA A 600 7.05 10.27 -44.48
C ALA A 600 7.20 11.25 -45.66
N ALA A 601 7.77 10.80 -46.77
CA ALA A 601 7.85 11.59 -47.98
C ALA A 601 6.46 11.87 -48.60
N GLY A 602 5.59 10.85 -48.62
CA GLY A 602 4.21 10.95 -49.11
C GLY A 602 3.38 11.93 -48.29
N TRP A 603 3.49 11.88 -46.96
CA TRP A 603 2.83 12.84 -46.05
C TRP A 603 3.29 14.27 -46.32
N SER A 604 4.60 14.49 -46.37
CA SER A 604 5.14 15.83 -46.63
C SER A 604 4.73 16.36 -48.02
N ALA A 605 4.73 15.49 -49.05
CA ALA A 605 4.24 15.83 -50.40
C ALA A 605 2.75 16.21 -50.38
N ALA A 606 1.90 15.46 -49.65
CA ALA A 606 0.47 15.76 -49.51
C ALA A 606 0.23 17.15 -48.86
N VAL A 607 0.98 17.47 -47.82
CA VAL A 607 0.89 18.79 -47.16
C VAL A 607 1.40 19.91 -48.06
N LEU A 608 2.43 19.68 -48.90
CA LEU A 608 2.95 20.62 -49.88
C LEU A 608 2.04 20.77 -51.11
N GLY A 609 1.01 19.93 -51.27
CA GLY A 609 0.06 19.97 -52.36
C GLY A 609 0.44 19.13 -53.59
N ASP A 610 1.55 18.40 -53.55
CA ASP A 610 1.90 17.41 -54.58
C ASP A 610 1.17 16.09 -54.34
N HIS A 611 -0.11 16.08 -54.72
CA HIS A 611 -1.01 14.95 -54.46
C HIS A 611 -0.66 13.71 -55.29
N GLY A 612 0.02 13.89 -56.46
CA GLY A 612 0.46 12.79 -57.30
C GLY A 612 1.56 11.98 -56.63
N THR A 613 2.66 12.64 -56.27
CA THR A 613 3.79 12.04 -55.54
C THR A 613 3.36 11.47 -54.21
N ALA A 614 2.47 12.19 -53.50
CA ALA A 614 1.93 11.72 -52.22
C ALA A 614 1.21 10.37 -52.33
N ARG A 615 0.33 10.23 -53.33
CA ARG A 615 -0.41 8.98 -53.57
C ARG A 615 0.53 7.82 -53.91
N GLU A 616 1.44 8.03 -54.87
CA GLU A 616 2.41 7.02 -55.27
C GLU A 616 3.24 6.50 -54.08
N HIS A 617 3.75 7.41 -53.27
CA HIS A 617 4.58 7.05 -52.13
C HIS A 617 3.78 6.34 -51.02
N CYS A 618 2.60 6.84 -50.65
CA CYS A 618 1.79 6.23 -49.59
C CYS A 618 1.24 4.86 -50.01
N GLU A 619 0.80 4.67 -51.30
CA GLU A 619 0.32 3.38 -51.77
C GLU A 619 1.46 2.34 -51.82
N ALA A 620 2.68 2.74 -52.25
CA ALA A 620 3.85 1.88 -52.20
C ALA A 620 4.25 1.53 -50.77
N ALA A 621 4.18 2.48 -49.84
CA ALA A 621 4.42 2.24 -48.42
C ALA A 621 3.41 1.24 -47.82
N LEU A 622 2.12 1.44 -48.11
CA LEU A 622 1.05 0.56 -47.64
C LEU A 622 1.23 -0.88 -48.09
N ALA A 623 1.61 -1.06 -49.39
CA ALA A 623 1.88 -2.39 -49.95
C ALA A 623 3.01 -3.10 -49.20
N LEU A 624 4.15 -2.40 -48.97
CA LEU A 624 5.29 -2.97 -48.25
C LEU A 624 4.98 -3.26 -46.77
N HIS A 625 4.25 -2.38 -46.08
CA HIS A 625 3.87 -2.63 -44.68
C HIS A 625 2.99 -3.88 -44.55
N ARG A 626 2.06 -4.11 -45.48
CA ARG A 626 1.23 -5.32 -45.51
C ARG A 626 2.01 -6.57 -45.85
N GLU A 627 2.93 -6.49 -46.84
CA GLU A 627 3.77 -7.61 -47.23
C GLU A 627 4.68 -8.09 -46.08
N HIS A 628 5.09 -7.18 -45.19
CA HIS A 628 6.02 -7.47 -44.12
C HIS A 628 5.39 -7.45 -42.72
N ASP A 629 4.06 -7.61 -42.59
CA ASP A 629 3.31 -7.69 -41.32
C ASP A 629 3.68 -6.56 -40.33
N ASN A 630 3.72 -5.31 -40.84
CA ASN A 630 3.97 -4.13 -40.01
C ASN A 630 2.67 -3.32 -39.76
N PRO A 631 1.85 -3.67 -38.77
CA PRO A 631 0.58 -3.00 -38.53
C PRO A 631 0.72 -1.55 -38.03
N ASP A 632 1.82 -1.18 -37.35
CA ASP A 632 2.11 0.20 -36.97
C ASP A 632 2.27 1.09 -38.19
N GLY A 633 3.14 0.68 -39.17
CA GLY A 633 3.35 1.43 -40.38
C GLY A 633 2.13 1.38 -41.33
N GLU A 634 1.35 0.29 -41.36
CA GLU A 634 0.07 0.25 -42.08
C GLU A 634 -0.89 1.32 -41.53
N ALA A 635 -1.02 1.46 -40.19
CA ALA A 635 -1.91 2.43 -39.57
C ALA A 635 -1.48 3.87 -39.90
N ASP A 636 -0.19 4.19 -39.76
CA ASP A 636 0.35 5.52 -40.08
C ASP A 636 0.13 5.86 -41.59
N THR A 637 0.31 4.88 -42.47
CA THR A 637 0.13 5.10 -43.90
C THR A 637 -1.33 5.27 -44.29
N LEU A 638 -2.24 4.52 -43.67
CA LEU A 638 -3.68 4.72 -43.82
C LEU A 638 -4.12 6.12 -43.34
N ASP A 639 -3.56 6.61 -42.23
CA ASP A 639 -3.81 7.98 -41.78
C ASP A 639 -3.35 9.03 -42.80
N SER A 640 -2.16 8.84 -43.39
CA SER A 640 -1.64 9.69 -44.45
C SER A 640 -2.53 9.69 -45.72
N LEU A 641 -3.02 8.51 -46.13
CA LEU A 641 -3.96 8.36 -47.24
C LEU A 641 -5.32 9.00 -46.90
N GLY A 642 -5.78 8.92 -45.65
CA GLY A 642 -6.97 9.60 -45.18
C GLY A 642 -6.87 11.12 -45.32
N TYR A 643 -5.72 11.68 -44.93
CA TYR A 643 -5.44 13.09 -45.12
C TYR A 643 -5.44 13.50 -46.60
N LEU A 644 -4.75 12.72 -47.45
CA LEU A 644 -4.68 12.96 -48.87
C LEU A 644 -6.08 12.91 -49.52
N SER A 645 -6.87 11.88 -49.23
CA SER A 645 -8.26 11.73 -49.71
C SER A 645 -9.14 12.91 -49.34
N HIS A 646 -9.03 13.37 -48.07
CA HIS A 646 -9.75 14.55 -47.61
C HIS A 646 -9.33 15.81 -48.39
N ARG A 647 -8.02 16.01 -48.60
CA ARG A 647 -7.47 17.17 -49.34
C ARG A 647 -7.85 17.18 -50.83
N THR A 648 -8.05 16.02 -51.43
CA THR A 648 -8.49 15.87 -52.81
C THR A 648 -10.01 15.83 -53.00
N GLY A 649 -10.79 15.95 -51.90
CA GLY A 649 -12.25 16.04 -51.91
C GLY A 649 -12.97 14.68 -51.84
N ASP A 650 -12.27 13.57 -51.77
CA ASP A 650 -12.87 12.24 -51.61
C ASP A 650 -13.06 11.94 -50.11
N HIS A 651 -14.09 12.56 -49.53
CA HIS A 651 -14.33 12.51 -48.10
C HIS A 651 -14.82 11.14 -47.59
N ASP A 652 -15.53 10.36 -48.45
CA ASP A 652 -15.94 9.00 -48.10
C ASP A 652 -14.73 8.07 -47.97
N GLN A 653 -13.79 8.16 -48.92
CA GLN A 653 -12.56 7.38 -48.88
C GLN A 653 -11.67 7.83 -47.69
N ALA A 654 -11.65 9.12 -47.34
CA ALA A 654 -10.93 9.62 -46.18
C ALA A 654 -11.47 9.00 -44.89
N VAL A 655 -12.79 8.92 -44.74
CA VAL A 655 -13.43 8.26 -43.58
C VAL A 655 -13.01 6.78 -43.50
N ASP A 656 -13.07 6.04 -44.60
CA ASP A 656 -12.64 4.61 -44.62
C ASP A 656 -11.17 4.45 -44.18
N HIS A 657 -10.27 5.23 -44.75
CA HIS A 657 -8.87 5.18 -44.40
C HIS A 657 -8.60 5.48 -42.90
N TYR A 658 -9.17 6.55 -42.36
CA TYR A 658 -9.02 6.91 -40.96
C TYR A 658 -9.64 5.87 -40.01
N GLN A 659 -10.80 5.31 -40.34
CA GLN A 659 -11.44 4.27 -39.51
C GLN A 659 -10.58 3.01 -39.42
N ARG A 660 -9.97 2.62 -40.53
CA ARG A 660 -9.04 1.47 -40.59
C ARG A 660 -7.77 1.77 -39.79
N ALA A 661 -7.21 2.98 -39.92
CA ALA A 661 -6.07 3.40 -39.14
C ALA A 661 -6.39 3.35 -37.62
N LEU A 662 -7.54 3.90 -37.20
CA LEU A 662 -7.99 3.86 -35.81
C LEU A 662 -8.18 2.44 -35.27
N THR A 663 -8.69 1.52 -36.10
CA THR A 663 -8.85 0.12 -35.70
C THR A 663 -7.49 -0.50 -35.36
N LEU A 664 -6.47 -0.25 -36.21
CA LEU A 664 -5.11 -0.72 -35.97
C LEU A 664 -4.48 -0.04 -34.74
N PHE A 665 -4.54 1.29 -34.63
CA PHE A 665 -3.99 2.02 -33.47
C PHE A 665 -4.60 1.56 -32.15
N ARG A 666 -5.92 1.31 -32.10
CA ARG A 666 -6.59 0.78 -30.91
C ARG A 666 -6.13 -0.65 -30.60
N HIS A 667 -5.96 -1.49 -31.60
CA HIS A 667 -5.44 -2.85 -31.41
C HIS A 667 -4.00 -2.86 -30.87
N LEU A 668 -3.19 -1.90 -31.32
CA LEU A 668 -1.79 -1.70 -30.88
C LEU A 668 -1.66 -0.94 -29.57
N ASP A 669 -2.77 -0.50 -28.99
CA ASP A 669 -2.81 0.38 -27.80
C ASP A 669 -1.99 1.69 -28.02
N TYR A 670 -2.02 2.21 -29.26
CA TYR A 670 -1.28 3.41 -29.68
C TYR A 670 -2.16 4.66 -29.53
N THR A 671 -2.40 5.04 -28.27
CA THR A 671 -3.34 6.13 -27.94
C THR A 671 -2.84 7.50 -28.42
N PHE A 672 -1.52 7.69 -28.56
CA PHE A 672 -0.95 8.95 -29.03
C PHE A 672 -1.35 9.29 -30.46
N GLU A 673 -1.16 8.36 -31.42
CA GLU A 673 -1.52 8.59 -32.84
C GLU A 673 -3.03 8.47 -33.07
N ALA A 674 -3.74 7.61 -32.32
CA ALA A 674 -5.18 7.52 -32.39
C ALA A 674 -5.87 8.88 -32.14
N ALA A 675 -5.34 9.70 -31.19
CA ALA A 675 -5.89 11.03 -30.92
C ALA A 675 -5.75 11.97 -32.10
N GLY A 676 -4.60 11.96 -32.79
CA GLY A 676 -4.39 12.76 -34.01
C GLY A 676 -5.27 12.33 -35.16
N THR A 677 -5.44 11.02 -35.37
CA THR A 677 -6.33 10.47 -36.39
C THR A 677 -7.80 10.80 -36.12
N LEU A 678 -8.25 10.74 -34.85
CA LEU A 678 -9.60 11.17 -34.46
C LEU A 678 -9.84 12.66 -34.72
N GLU A 679 -8.83 13.51 -34.43
CA GLU A 679 -8.91 14.95 -34.78
C GLU A 679 -9.11 15.12 -36.29
N ARG A 680 -8.29 14.46 -37.12
CA ARG A 680 -8.36 14.55 -38.57
C ARG A 680 -9.65 13.97 -39.17
N LEU A 681 -10.16 12.85 -38.62
CA LEU A 681 -11.39 12.19 -39.04
C LEU A 681 -12.64 13.08 -38.88
N GLY A 682 -12.63 13.99 -37.91
CA GLY A 682 -13.75 14.92 -37.73
C GLY A 682 -13.99 15.85 -38.92
N HIS A 683 -12.93 16.21 -39.68
CA HIS A 683 -13.04 17.11 -40.84
C HIS A 683 -13.79 16.50 -42.01
N PRO A 684 -13.49 15.29 -42.52
CA PRO A 684 -14.30 14.66 -43.56
C PRO A 684 -15.73 14.37 -43.12
N HIS A 685 -15.98 13.99 -41.84
CA HIS A 685 -17.34 13.86 -41.37
C HIS A 685 -18.11 15.19 -41.43
N LEU A 686 -17.45 16.31 -41.08
CA LEU A 686 -18.05 17.62 -41.20
C LEU A 686 -18.34 18.00 -42.67
N ALA A 687 -17.43 17.72 -43.60
CA ALA A 687 -17.58 17.96 -45.01
C ALA A 687 -18.73 17.15 -45.64
N LEU A 688 -19.01 15.96 -45.10
CA LEU A 688 -20.14 15.09 -45.52
C LEU A 688 -21.45 15.49 -44.80
N GLY A 689 -21.48 16.53 -43.98
CA GLY A 689 -22.66 16.89 -43.20
C GLY A 689 -22.97 15.95 -42.02
N GLN A 690 -22.08 15.07 -41.69
CA GLN A 690 -22.23 14.07 -40.63
C GLN A 690 -21.84 14.68 -39.27
N HIS A 691 -22.58 15.71 -38.82
CA HIS A 691 -22.25 16.53 -37.64
C HIS A 691 -22.13 15.75 -36.35
N ASP A 692 -22.97 14.72 -36.14
CA ASP A 692 -22.95 13.92 -34.91
C ASP A 692 -21.69 13.05 -34.83
N GLN A 693 -21.25 12.46 -35.96
CA GLN A 693 -20.02 11.69 -36.07
C GLN A 693 -18.78 12.59 -35.84
N ALA A 694 -18.75 13.77 -36.48
CA ALA A 694 -17.67 14.75 -36.26
C ALA A 694 -17.55 15.12 -34.78
N ARG A 695 -18.69 15.37 -34.14
CA ARG A 695 -18.72 15.69 -32.71
C ARG A 695 -18.21 14.55 -31.81
N ALA A 696 -18.63 13.32 -32.11
CA ALA A 696 -18.24 12.13 -31.36
C ALA A 696 -16.71 11.89 -31.40
N VAL A 697 -16.10 11.92 -32.61
CA VAL A 697 -14.65 11.67 -32.74
C VAL A 697 -13.81 12.80 -32.14
N TRP A 698 -14.25 14.06 -32.24
CA TRP A 698 -13.55 15.17 -31.61
C TRP A 698 -13.66 15.17 -30.08
N GLN A 699 -14.79 14.72 -29.53
CA GLN A 699 -14.93 14.52 -28.07
C GLN A 699 -13.97 13.44 -27.56
N GLU A 700 -13.85 12.31 -28.28
CA GLU A 700 -12.91 11.25 -27.94
C GLU A 700 -11.47 11.75 -28.03
N ALA A 701 -11.08 12.46 -29.09
CA ALA A 701 -9.76 13.07 -29.24
C ALA A 701 -9.44 14.03 -28.07
N LEU A 702 -10.40 14.88 -27.68
CA LEU A 702 -10.25 15.84 -26.59
C LEU A 702 -9.97 15.18 -25.25
N VAL A 703 -10.64 14.07 -24.94
CA VAL A 703 -10.40 13.28 -23.72
C VAL A 703 -8.96 12.75 -23.71
N ILE A 704 -8.49 12.19 -24.83
CA ILE A 704 -7.13 11.65 -24.93
C ILE A 704 -6.09 12.78 -24.81
N TYR A 705 -6.25 13.88 -25.56
CA TYR A 705 -5.33 15.03 -25.49
C TYR A 705 -5.20 15.62 -24.07
N ARG A 706 -6.33 15.72 -23.35
CA ARG A 706 -6.31 16.20 -21.96
C ARG A 706 -5.58 15.23 -21.03
N SER A 707 -5.79 13.93 -21.19
CA SER A 707 -5.08 12.92 -20.38
C SER A 707 -3.57 12.89 -20.64
N GLN A 708 -3.14 13.24 -21.87
CA GLN A 708 -1.75 13.32 -22.29
C GLN A 708 -1.15 14.72 -22.07
N GLN A 709 -1.87 15.67 -21.48
CA GLN A 709 -1.46 17.07 -21.26
C GLN A 709 -1.10 17.84 -22.55
N ARG A 710 -1.66 17.46 -23.69
CA ARG A 710 -1.49 18.08 -25.00
C ARG A 710 -2.43 19.27 -25.15
N THR A 711 -2.09 20.37 -24.46
CA THR A 711 -2.99 21.51 -24.29
C THR A 711 -3.31 22.23 -25.59
N ALA A 712 -2.33 22.41 -26.49
CA ALA A 712 -2.52 23.09 -27.76
C ALA A 712 -3.49 22.32 -28.69
N GLU A 713 -3.33 21.00 -28.77
CA GLU A 713 -4.21 20.12 -29.54
C GLU A 713 -5.62 20.07 -28.92
N ALA A 714 -5.71 19.99 -27.61
CA ALA A 714 -6.99 20.02 -26.89
C ALA A 714 -7.76 21.34 -27.18
N GLN A 715 -7.06 22.49 -27.26
CA GLN A 715 -7.67 23.78 -27.60
C GLN A 715 -8.16 23.81 -29.06
N ARG A 716 -7.37 23.28 -30.02
CA ARG A 716 -7.77 23.20 -31.44
C ARG A 716 -9.04 22.37 -31.61
N VAL A 717 -9.07 21.19 -31.00
CA VAL A 717 -10.25 20.30 -31.06
C VAL A 717 -11.45 20.90 -30.38
N GLN A 718 -11.28 21.60 -29.25
CA GLN A 718 -12.38 22.30 -28.60
C GLN A 718 -12.96 23.40 -29.51
N ALA A 719 -12.11 24.18 -30.16
CA ALA A 719 -12.55 25.20 -31.12
C ALA A 719 -13.31 24.58 -32.32
N ALA A 720 -12.85 23.42 -32.83
CA ALA A 720 -13.54 22.65 -33.87
C ALA A 720 -14.93 22.18 -33.38
N LEU A 721 -15.03 21.64 -32.18
CA LEU A 721 -16.31 21.23 -31.58
C LEU A 721 -17.30 22.39 -31.44
N ASP A 722 -16.82 23.55 -31.03
CA ASP A 722 -17.64 24.76 -30.84
C ASP A 722 -18.14 25.32 -32.20
N SER A 723 -17.47 25.01 -33.29
CA SER A 723 -17.83 25.45 -34.66
C SER A 723 -18.91 24.56 -35.33
N VAL A 724 -19.18 23.36 -34.78
CA VAL A 724 -20.19 22.46 -35.37
C VAL A 724 -21.59 22.99 -35.08
N PRO A 725 -22.43 23.19 -36.12
CA PRO A 725 -23.80 23.67 -35.95
C PRO A 725 -24.58 22.81 -34.94
N SER A 726 -25.19 23.43 -33.94
CA SER A 726 -26.15 22.75 -33.08
C SER A 726 -27.35 22.32 -33.90
N ARG A 727 -27.90 21.13 -33.66
CA ARG A 727 -29.20 20.76 -34.25
C ARG A 727 -30.23 21.86 -33.91
N SER A 728 -30.72 22.55 -34.92
CA SER A 728 -31.89 23.39 -34.82
C SER A 728 -33.16 22.53 -34.66
#